data_28e746705faba945dc065977d10152cb
#
_entry.id   28e746705faba945dc065977d10152cb
#
_cell.length_a   1.000
_cell.length_b   1.000
_cell.length_c   1.000
_cell.angle_alpha   90.00
_cell.angle_beta   90.00
_cell.angle_gamma   90.00
#
_symmetry.space_group_name_H-M   'P 1'
#
loop_
_entity.id
_entity.type
_entity.pdbx_description
1 polymer ?
#
loop_
_entity_poly.entity_id
_entity_poly.type
_entity_poly.pdbx_seq_one_letter_code
_entity_poly.pdbx_strand_id
1 'polypeptide(L)'
;MKTRIGLRWANFAAALLAGAGVAYLAANGAGPLPALGPTFNPGTGVWTVASGAHLPTSETLHAPGLNNPVQITFDKNGTAYIHAKTNRDLFFAIGYLHAKFRLFQMDLMRRQGEGLLSQVVGPAALSSDKFEDQLGILRTAQLEWRQMSANSPARQALLAYSQGVNDVIAKDTATGRLPVLFKLLGYQPKLWTPVDSLVVQGIMTQTLDFSTGPLDYALMVKSLGYRRTMSWFPILPPDRQHPYDPGPYKYGGIAPVEGPGRVSVREAKAVATVIKRFKSLPKTALHHGSNSNNWAVNGPKSATGQAMLAGDPHLNQTLPSIWYQISASAPGYHFSGVSIPGLPMILIGHNRHIAWSLTNVQNQATLFYAEKTSPKHPGAYFWNGAWRPMQVIHDVIPVKNGPAVHLTVDLTVHGPIMTQNGQTLSVDWMGALPSPDLASLLGIVRARNFTQFRSALRNWHAPSQNFVYADNRGNIGLISAGYYPIVKHGDPWLPLSGTGREDVIGTIPYRDVPQVYDPPSHMVFSANQREVGNQYPYYIGTTWNFFTNGYRADEIYHFLSTHNHMTMKNFATLQNSTRDYLAGLIVPKLLSALRSQPLTAQQRQAQTLLAHWNGDMNANSAAASIWWTFWTTYLRDTFGPWWQAYHVPTALDSNLAISPGQAPFDEDLEAWTLSDPTNPAFNLPSGAKRTAAEVMRSAFEQTIHTLSAKLGTDPGKWLWGRIHFRAFPSLAQISSLGYPKHGAGGDQWTVDAADGGMVSTAGPSWRMIVAWGTGAEGVYPGGQSENPLSPWYKNQIPAWWNGKYYPLLTAAQVRQSPYHPTWTLKP
;
A
#
# COMPACT_ATOMS: atom_id res chain seq x y z
N MET A 1 72.26 10.95 3.01
CA MET A 1 71.74 10.91 1.59
C MET A 1 70.97 9.61 1.28
N LYS A 2 71.40 8.43 1.76
CA LYS A 2 70.74 7.12 1.47
C LYS A 2 69.28 7.02 2.02
N THR A 3 68.96 7.59 3.18
CA THR A 3 67.63 7.58 3.79
C THR A 3 66.55 8.41 3.00
N ARG A 4 66.96 9.50 2.37
CA ARG A 4 66.08 10.32 1.52
C ARG A 4 65.71 9.65 0.18
N ILE A 5 66.64 8.80 -0.34
CA ILE A 5 66.44 8.05 -1.56
C ILE A 5 65.42 6.90 -1.31
N GLY A 6 65.59 6.19 -0.18
CA GLY A 6 64.65 5.13 0.22
C GLY A 6 63.21 5.64 0.41
N LEU A 7 63.04 6.83 1.03
CA LEU A 7 61.73 7.46 1.21
C LEU A 7 61.07 7.88 -0.11
N ARG A 8 61.86 8.32 -1.10
CA ARG A 8 61.35 8.65 -2.45
C ARG A 8 60.85 7.40 -3.19
N TRP A 9 61.57 6.30 -3.09
CA TRP A 9 61.14 5.04 -3.68
C TRP A 9 59.93 4.45 -2.99
N ALA A 10 59.80 4.57 -1.68
CA ALA A 10 58.61 4.17 -0.91
C ALA A 10 57.39 4.99 -1.31
N ASN A 11 57.55 6.32 -1.44
CA ASN A 11 56.44 7.18 -1.91
C ASN A 11 56.06 6.88 -3.36
N PHE A 12 57.01 6.58 -4.24
CA PHE A 12 56.72 6.21 -5.62
C PHE A 12 55.96 4.87 -5.71
N ALA A 13 56.38 3.87 -4.92
CA ALA A 13 55.69 2.59 -4.84
C ALA A 13 54.29 2.73 -4.26
N ALA A 14 54.09 3.56 -3.23
CA ALA A 14 52.79 3.86 -2.66
C ALA A 14 51.86 4.56 -3.69
N ALA A 15 52.40 5.52 -4.46
CA ALA A 15 51.66 6.18 -5.51
C ALA A 15 51.28 5.23 -6.67
N LEU A 16 52.18 4.30 -7.04
CA LEU A 16 51.88 3.27 -8.03
C LEU A 16 50.81 2.29 -7.54
N LEU A 17 50.83 1.86 -6.29
CA LEU A 17 49.83 0.98 -5.68
C LEU A 17 48.50 1.69 -5.59
N ALA A 18 48.49 2.95 -5.18
CA ALA A 18 47.25 3.76 -5.17
C ALA A 18 46.68 3.95 -6.58
N GLY A 19 47.51 4.25 -7.57
CA GLY A 19 47.14 4.32 -8.96
C GLY A 19 46.60 3.01 -9.53
N ALA A 20 47.24 1.90 -9.21
CA ALA A 20 46.76 0.57 -9.59
C ALA A 20 45.41 0.22 -8.89
N GLY A 21 45.24 0.59 -7.63
CA GLY A 21 43.99 0.43 -6.89
C GLY A 21 42.85 1.24 -7.52
N VAL A 22 43.10 2.50 -7.89
CA VAL A 22 42.14 3.34 -8.61
C VAL A 22 41.82 2.78 -9.98
N ALA A 23 42.83 2.32 -10.74
CA ALA A 23 42.66 1.68 -12.04
C ALA A 23 41.83 0.39 -11.93
N TYR A 24 42.06 -0.41 -10.89
CA TYR A 24 41.29 -1.61 -10.62
C TYR A 24 39.80 -1.28 -10.31
N LEU A 25 39.56 -0.31 -9.41
CA LEU A 25 38.19 0.16 -9.09
C LEU A 25 37.51 0.78 -10.32
N ALA A 26 38.25 1.50 -11.16
CA ALA A 26 37.73 2.05 -12.40
C ALA A 26 37.30 0.97 -13.38
N ALA A 27 38.04 -0.15 -13.42
CA ALA A 27 37.77 -1.25 -14.37
C ALA A 27 36.74 -2.27 -13.83
N ASN A 28 36.75 -2.58 -12.54
CA ASN A 28 36.05 -3.75 -11.98
C ASN A 28 35.03 -3.41 -10.87
N GLY A 29 35.10 -2.22 -10.27
CA GLY A 29 34.34 -1.90 -9.06
C GLY A 29 34.84 -2.66 -7.82
N ALA A 30 34.20 -2.49 -6.67
CA ALA A 30 34.47 -3.25 -5.46
C ALA A 30 33.24 -3.28 -4.53
N GLY A 31 32.83 -4.45 -4.10
CA GLY A 31 31.65 -4.63 -3.24
C GLY A 31 30.40 -4.04 -3.90
N PRO A 32 29.69 -3.10 -3.24
CA PRO A 32 28.51 -2.43 -3.80
C PRO A 32 28.87 -1.34 -4.84
N LEU A 33 30.15 -0.97 -4.97
CA LEU A 33 30.56 0.08 -5.91
C LEU A 33 30.71 -0.50 -7.33
N PRO A 34 29.98 0.05 -8.32
CA PRO A 34 30.14 -0.34 -9.71
C PRO A 34 31.50 0.07 -10.27
N ALA A 35 31.89 -0.49 -11.42
CA ALA A 35 33.08 -0.08 -12.14
C ALA A 35 33.04 1.43 -12.44
N LEU A 36 34.01 2.19 -11.92
CA LEU A 36 33.98 3.66 -12.01
C LEU A 36 34.16 4.18 -13.44
N GLY A 37 35.01 3.48 -14.24
CA GLY A 37 35.23 3.87 -15.64
C GLY A 37 33.97 3.89 -16.49
N PRO A 38 33.22 2.79 -16.63
CA PRO A 38 31.95 2.76 -17.30
C PRO A 38 30.91 3.70 -16.66
N THR A 39 30.88 3.79 -15.32
CA THR A 39 29.95 4.64 -14.58
C THR A 39 30.15 6.12 -14.89
N PHE A 40 31.40 6.59 -14.96
CA PHE A 40 31.72 7.99 -15.22
C PHE A 40 32.08 8.30 -16.68
N ASN A 41 31.90 7.35 -17.58
CA ASN A 41 32.13 7.60 -19.02
C ASN A 41 31.28 8.79 -19.51
N PRO A 42 31.87 9.84 -20.15
CA PRO A 42 31.13 11.02 -20.57
C PRO A 42 30.00 10.73 -21.57
N GLY A 43 30.17 9.73 -22.44
CA GLY A 43 29.22 9.40 -23.50
C GLY A 43 28.12 8.40 -23.08
N THR A 44 28.40 7.52 -22.12
CA THR A 44 27.50 6.42 -21.77
C THR A 44 27.27 6.26 -20.26
N GLY A 45 28.03 6.94 -19.41
CA GLY A 45 27.95 6.89 -17.96
C GLY A 45 26.83 7.75 -17.37
N VAL A 46 26.95 8.06 -16.08
CA VAL A 46 25.94 8.82 -15.32
C VAL A 46 25.66 10.23 -15.88
N TRP A 47 26.60 10.81 -16.61
CA TRP A 47 26.46 12.14 -17.22
C TRP A 47 25.36 12.21 -18.26
N THR A 48 24.99 11.10 -18.89
CA THR A 48 23.89 11.05 -19.85
C THR A 48 22.52 11.32 -19.21
N VAL A 49 22.43 11.22 -17.87
CA VAL A 49 21.23 11.59 -17.10
C VAL A 49 20.92 13.08 -17.28
N ALA A 50 21.95 13.92 -17.37
CA ALA A 50 21.77 15.36 -17.59
C ALA A 50 21.13 15.66 -18.95
N SER A 51 21.49 14.91 -20.00
CA SER A 51 20.90 15.09 -21.34
C SER A 51 19.42 14.72 -21.39
N GLY A 52 18.94 13.83 -20.51
CA GLY A 52 17.53 13.47 -20.36
C GLY A 52 16.77 14.30 -19.32
N ALA A 53 17.41 15.31 -18.71
CA ALA A 53 16.81 16.13 -17.66
C ALA A 53 16.01 17.32 -18.19
N HIS A 54 16.17 17.68 -19.46
CA HIS A 54 15.46 18.81 -20.05
C HIS A 54 13.97 18.52 -20.19
N LEU A 55 13.16 19.56 -20.01
CA LEU A 55 11.74 19.47 -20.31
C LEU A 55 11.54 19.18 -21.81
N PRO A 56 10.54 18.40 -22.19
CA PRO A 56 10.22 18.13 -23.58
C PRO A 56 10.04 19.42 -24.39
N THR A 57 10.52 19.41 -25.63
CA THR A 57 10.19 20.36 -26.67
C THR A 57 9.33 19.68 -27.71
N SER A 58 8.68 20.46 -28.59
CA SER A 58 7.91 19.89 -29.70
C SER A 58 8.84 19.25 -30.73
N GLU A 59 8.67 17.94 -30.96
CA GLU A 59 9.53 17.16 -31.86
C GLU A 59 8.81 15.97 -32.47
N THR A 60 9.36 15.45 -33.57
CA THR A 60 8.93 14.17 -34.14
C THR A 60 9.91 13.09 -33.75
N LEU A 61 9.38 11.99 -33.18
CA LEU A 61 10.15 10.84 -32.74
C LEU A 61 9.76 9.61 -33.56
N HIS A 62 10.76 8.83 -33.96
CA HIS A 62 10.53 7.55 -34.61
C HIS A 62 10.20 6.48 -33.62
N ALA A 63 9.10 5.76 -33.83
CA ALA A 63 8.54 4.68 -33.03
C ALA A 63 8.02 3.56 -33.95
N PRO A 64 8.89 2.67 -34.44
CA PRO A 64 8.59 1.74 -35.53
C PRO A 64 7.53 0.69 -35.19
N GLY A 65 7.19 0.55 -33.92
CA GLY A 65 6.10 -0.33 -33.47
C GLY A 65 4.71 0.24 -33.67
N LEU A 66 4.52 1.50 -34.04
CA LEU A 66 3.22 2.11 -34.31
C LEU A 66 2.65 1.70 -35.68
N ASN A 67 1.32 1.73 -35.80
CA ASN A 67 0.64 1.67 -37.11
C ASN A 67 0.29 3.04 -37.65
N ASN A 68 -0.04 3.98 -36.76
CA ASN A 68 -0.39 5.35 -37.12
C ASN A 68 0.34 6.35 -36.21
N PRO A 69 0.59 7.58 -36.67
CA PRO A 69 1.16 8.62 -35.83
C PRO A 69 0.31 8.89 -34.58
N VAL A 70 0.97 9.07 -33.43
CA VAL A 70 0.36 9.43 -32.13
C VAL A 70 0.89 10.80 -31.71
N GLN A 71 -0.01 11.68 -31.29
CA GLN A 71 0.35 12.96 -30.67
C GLN A 71 0.31 12.87 -29.16
N ILE A 72 1.34 13.36 -28.49
CA ILE A 72 1.46 13.43 -27.03
C ILE A 72 1.83 14.85 -26.64
N THR A 73 0.88 15.58 -26.09
CA THR A 73 1.11 16.95 -25.59
C THR A 73 1.36 16.89 -24.09
N PHE A 74 2.27 17.67 -23.56
CA PHE A 74 2.58 17.74 -22.13
C PHE A 74 2.12 19.06 -21.53
N ASP A 75 1.60 19.05 -20.32
CA ASP A 75 1.41 20.24 -19.51
C ASP A 75 2.67 20.58 -18.69
N LYS A 76 2.62 21.71 -17.97
CA LYS A 76 3.73 22.17 -17.12
C LYS A 76 4.11 21.20 -15.99
N ASN A 77 3.19 20.34 -15.56
CA ASN A 77 3.42 19.36 -14.51
C ASN A 77 3.93 18.03 -15.04
N GLY A 78 3.98 17.87 -16.36
CA GLY A 78 4.42 16.66 -17.05
C GLY A 78 3.31 15.67 -17.34
N THR A 79 2.04 16.01 -17.10
CA THR A 79 0.91 15.18 -17.51
C THR A 79 0.91 15.00 -19.02
N ALA A 80 0.84 13.75 -19.47
CA ALA A 80 0.84 13.42 -20.87
C ALA A 80 -0.60 13.30 -21.42
N TYR A 81 -0.90 14.04 -22.48
CA TYR A 81 -2.19 14.04 -23.19
C TYR A 81 -2.03 13.33 -24.53
N ILE A 82 -2.47 12.09 -24.59
CA ILE A 82 -2.29 11.18 -25.73
C ILE A 82 -3.50 11.28 -26.66
N HIS A 83 -3.24 11.47 -27.95
CA HIS A 83 -4.23 11.36 -29.01
C HIS A 83 -3.80 10.32 -30.02
N ALA A 84 -4.54 9.18 -30.07
CA ALA A 84 -4.26 8.07 -30.98
C ALA A 84 -5.45 7.77 -31.89
N LYS A 85 -5.18 7.32 -33.12
CA LYS A 85 -6.20 6.96 -34.12
C LYS A 85 -6.75 5.55 -33.87
N THR A 86 -6.00 4.69 -33.18
CA THR A 86 -6.41 3.32 -32.86
C THR A 86 -6.12 3.01 -31.40
N ASN A 87 -6.83 2.02 -30.84
CA ASN A 87 -6.61 1.55 -29.47
C ASN A 87 -5.23 0.89 -29.31
N ARG A 88 -4.75 0.19 -30.36
CA ARG A 88 -3.41 -0.40 -30.36
C ARG A 88 -2.34 0.67 -30.22
N ASP A 89 -2.44 1.75 -31.00
CA ASP A 89 -1.47 2.86 -30.95
C ASP A 89 -1.56 3.62 -29.61
N LEU A 90 -2.75 3.69 -28.99
CA LEU A 90 -2.92 4.22 -27.64
C LEU A 90 -2.12 3.42 -26.60
N PHE A 91 -2.31 2.09 -26.55
CA PHE A 91 -1.61 1.25 -25.59
C PHE A 91 -0.11 1.20 -25.81
N PHE A 92 0.32 1.23 -27.08
CA PHE A 92 1.73 1.42 -27.42
C PHE A 92 2.28 2.73 -26.83
N ALA A 93 1.59 3.86 -27.02
CA ALA A 93 2.03 5.16 -26.52
C ALA A 93 2.08 5.21 -24.99
N ILE A 94 1.16 4.55 -24.28
CA ILE A 94 1.22 4.42 -22.81
C ILE A 94 2.47 3.64 -22.40
N GLY A 95 2.78 2.52 -23.05
CA GLY A 95 3.99 1.73 -22.80
C GLY A 95 5.27 2.53 -23.06
N TYR A 96 5.29 3.26 -24.19
CA TYR A 96 6.40 4.15 -24.56
C TYR A 96 6.65 5.23 -23.47
N LEU A 97 5.58 5.88 -22.98
CA LEU A 97 5.68 6.93 -21.96
C LEU A 97 6.13 6.37 -20.61
N HIS A 98 5.56 5.24 -20.17
CA HIS A 98 5.97 4.60 -18.94
C HIS A 98 7.44 4.22 -18.96
N ALA A 99 7.91 3.61 -20.05
CA ALA A 99 9.33 3.27 -20.20
C ALA A 99 10.21 4.52 -20.27
N LYS A 100 9.78 5.56 -21.01
CA LYS A 100 10.56 6.78 -21.17
C LYS A 100 10.80 7.52 -19.85
N PHE A 101 9.85 7.47 -18.94
CA PHE A 101 9.91 8.22 -17.69
C PHE A 101 10.07 7.37 -16.43
N ARG A 102 9.86 6.04 -16.48
CA ARG A 102 9.77 5.16 -15.31
C ARG A 102 10.35 3.75 -15.50
N LEU A 103 11.25 3.55 -16.46
CA LEU A 103 11.75 2.23 -16.85
C LEU A 103 12.42 1.47 -15.70
N PHE A 104 13.21 2.15 -14.84
CA PHE A 104 13.85 1.50 -13.71
C PHE A 104 12.83 1.07 -12.65
N GLN A 105 11.85 1.94 -12.36
CA GLN A 105 10.75 1.59 -11.46
C GLN A 105 10.01 0.34 -11.96
N MET A 106 9.69 0.27 -13.25
CA MET A 106 9.03 -0.88 -13.87
C MET A 106 9.88 -2.15 -13.74
N ASP A 107 11.17 -2.08 -14.06
CA ASP A 107 12.09 -3.23 -13.98
C ASP A 107 12.26 -3.72 -12.53
N LEU A 108 12.31 -2.81 -11.56
CA LEU A 108 12.41 -3.16 -10.15
C LEU A 108 11.16 -3.91 -9.67
N MET A 109 9.96 -3.43 -10.03
CA MET A 109 8.69 -4.06 -9.64
C MET A 109 8.55 -5.46 -10.24
N ARG A 110 8.84 -5.62 -11.56
CA ARG A 110 8.76 -6.95 -12.17
C ARG A 110 9.77 -7.92 -11.54
N ARG A 111 11.02 -7.48 -11.29
CA ARG A 111 12.04 -8.33 -10.64
C ARG A 111 11.64 -8.76 -9.25
N GLN A 112 10.99 -7.88 -8.50
CA GLN A 112 10.46 -8.24 -7.19
C GLN A 112 9.44 -9.39 -7.33
N GLY A 113 8.42 -9.23 -8.17
CA GLY A 113 7.40 -10.27 -8.33
C GLY A 113 7.88 -11.53 -9.07
N GLU A 114 8.97 -11.44 -9.84
CA GLU A 114 9.64 -12.60 -10.44
C GLU A 114 10.57 -13.33 -9.46
N GLY A 115 10.84 -12.78 -8.23
CA GLY A 115 11.84 -13.34 -7.32
C GLY A 115 13.27 -13.21 -7.86
N LEU A 116 13.61 -12.11 -8.55
CA LEU A 116 14.88 -11.90 -9.25
C LEU A 116 15.63 -10.61 -8.83
N LEU A 117 15.33 -10.03 -7.67
CA LEU A 117 16.04 -8.87 -7.16
C LEU A 117 17.51 -9.19 -6.87
N SER A 118 17.82 -10.38 -6.34
CA SER A 118 19.19 -10.83 -6.03
C SER A 118 20.10 -10.85 -7.26
N GLN A 119 19.55 -11.01 -8.45
CA GLN A 119 20.31 -10.96 -9.70
C GLN A 119 20.98 -9.61 -9.92
N VAL A 120 20.43 -8.52 -9.35
CA VAL A 120 20.90 -7.15 -9.57
C VAL A 120 21.46 -6.49 -8.31
N VAL A 121 20.94 -6.80 -7.12
CA VAL A 121 21.39 -6.21 -5.84
C VAL A 121 22.17 -7.19 -4.94
N GLY A 122 22.25 -8.45 -5.32
CA GLY A 122 23.04 -9.46 -4.59
C GLY A 122 22.28 -10.10 -3.42
N PRO A 123 23.03 -10.75 -2.48
CA PRO A 123 22.43 -11.60 -1.43
C PRO A 123 21.42 -10.90 -0.50
N ALA A 124 21.46 -9.58 -0.41
CA ALA A 124 20.56 -8.82 0.47
C ALA A 124 19.07 -9.01 0.12
N ALA A 125 18.75 -9.31 -1.15
CA ALA A 125 17.38 -9.54 -1.60
C ALA A 125 16.95 -11.02 -1.62
N LEU A 126 17.84 -11.95 -1.28
CA LEU A 126 17.60 -13.39 -1.46
C LEU A 126 16.40 -13.91 -0.64
N SER A 127 16.17 -13.37 0.55
CA SER A 127 15.00 -13.75 1.36
C SER A 127 13.70 -13.33 0.70
N SER A 128 13.68 -12.15 0.06
CA SER A 128 12.54 -11.66 -0.73
C SER A 128 12.31 -12.56 -1.94
N ASP A 129 13.35 -12.80 -2.73
CA ASP A 129 13.22 -13.62 -3.93
C ASP A 129 12.71 -15.03 -3.62
N LYS A 130 13.22 -15.67 -2.56
CA LYS A 130 12.70 -16.97 -2.10
C LYS A 130 11.23 -16.94 -1.69
N PHE A 131 10.78 -15.85 -1.10
CA PHE A 131 9.39 -15.69 -0.69
C PHE A 131 8.47 -15.50 -1.90
N GLU A 132 8.84 -14.59 -2.80
CA GLU A 132 8.04 -14.28 -4.01
C GLU A 132 7.95 -15.49 -4.95
N ASP A 133 9.05 -16.18 -5.13
CA ASP A 133 9.10 -17.42 -5.92
C ASP A 133 8.24 -18.52 -5.28
N GLN A 134 8.32 -18.69 -3.95
CA GLN A 134 7.48 -19.64 -3.22
C GLN A 134 6.00 -19.26 -3.33
N LEU A 135 5.63 -18.00 -3.18
CA LEU A 135 4.25 -17.52 -3.30
C LEU A 135 3.73 -17.69 -4.74
N GLY A 136 4.59 -17.49 -5.74
CA GLY A 136 4.32 -17.85 -7.12
C GLY A 136 3.65 -16.80 -7.97
N ILE A 137 3.94 -15.52 -7.74
CA ILE A 137 3.40 -14.41 -8.53
C ILE A 137 3.70 -14.59 -10.02
N LEU A 138 4.95 -14.94 -10.39
CA LEU A 138 5.32 -15.20 -11.78
C LEU A 138 4.53 -16.39 -12.37
N ARG A 139 4.37 -17.46 -11.62
CA ARG A 139 3.62 -18.65 -12.07
C ARG A 139 2.14 -18.31 -12.33
N THR A 140 1.54 -17.52 -11.45
CA THR A 140 0.16 -17.03 -11.62
C THR A 140 0.03 -16.14 -12.85
N ALA A 141 0.94 -15.17 -13.03
CA ALA A 141 0.97 -14.31 -14.21
C ALA A 141 1.13 -15.07 -15.52
N GLN A 142 1.99 -16.10 -15.55
CA GLN A 142 2.15 -16.98 -16.70
C GLN A 142 0.89 -17.81 -16.99
N LEU A 143 0.19 -18.28 -15.95
CA LEU A 143 -1.05 -19.03 -16.10
C LEU A 143 -2.16 -18.12 -16.64
N GLU A 144 -2.30 -16.91 -16.09
CA GLU A 144 -3.25 -15.91 -16.58
C GLU A 144 -3.01 -15.57 -18.05
N TRP A 145 -1.75 -15.31 -18.44
CA TRP A 145 -1.42 -15.06 -19.84
C TRP A 145 -1.80 -16.21 -20.77
N ARG A 146 -1.57 -17.47 -20.35
CA ARG A 146 -1.95 -18.66 -21.13
C ARG A 146 -3.46 -18.80 -21.27
N GLN A 147 -4.23 -18.46 -20.23
CA GLN A 147 -5.69 -18.57 -20.25
C GLN A 147 -6.36 -17.41 -21.00
N MET A 148 -5.66 -16.29 -21.18
CA MET A 148 -6.21 -15.11 -21.82
C MET A 148 -6.46 -15.34 -23.32
N SER A 149 -7.71 -15.17 -23.77
CA SER A 149 -8.08 -15.34 -25.17
C SER A 149 -7.25 -14.47 -26.11
N ALA A 150 -6.79 -15.04 -27.23
CA ALA A 150 -5.94 -14.36 -28.21
C ALA A 150 -6.54 -13.05 -28.73
N ASN A 151 -7.86 -13.00 -28.89
CA ASN A 151 -8.59 -11.85 -29.43
C ASN A 151 -9.15 -10.93 -28.35
N SER A 152 -8.87 -11.19 -27.05
CA SER A 152 -9.39 -10.34 -25.97
C SER A 152 -8.77 -8.93 -26.02
N PRO A 153 -9.55 -7.88 -25.73
CA PRO A 153 -9.02 -6.52 -25.67
C PRO A 153 -7.85 -6.36 -24.68
N ALA A 154 -7.88 -7.09 -23.55
CA ALA A 154 -6.82 -7.09 -22.55
C ALA A 154 -5.51 -7.66 -23.12
N ARG A 155 -5.57 -8.80 -23.83
CA ARG A 155 -4.38 -9.39 -24.48
C ARG A 155 -3.77 -8.44 -25.52
N GLN A 156 -4.62 -7.82 -26.35
CA GLN A 156 -4.16 -6.87 -27.38
C GLN A 156 -3.55 -5.61 -26.74
N ALA A 157 -4.11 -5.13 -25.62
CA ALA A 157 -3.56 -3.99 -24.89
C ALA A 157 -2.16 -4.32 -24.32
N LEU A 158 -1.99 -5.49 -23.72
CA LEU A 158 -0.70 -5.93 -23.18
C LEU A 158 0.37 -6.10 -24.26
N LEU A 159 0.02 -6.65 -25.42
CA LEU A 159 0.95 -6.81 -26.54
C LEU A 159 1.41 -5.44 -27.06
N ALA A 160 0.48 -4.53 -27.31
CA ALA A 160 0.79 -3.18 -27.79
C ALA A 160 1.61 -2.37 -26.76
N TYR A 161 1.25 -2.45 -25.49
CA TYR A 161 1.98 -1.85 -24.39
C TYR A 161 3.43 -2.34 -24.33
N SER A 162 3.64 -3.66 -24.37
CA SER A 162 4.97 -4.26 -24.35
C SER A 162 5.83 -3.81 -25.52
N GLN A 163 5.24 -3.66 -26.70
CA GLN A 163 5.94 -3.13 -27.88
C GLN A 163 6.42 -1.68 -27.65
N GLY A 164 5.56 -0.82 -27.06
CA GLY A 164 5.92 0.55 -26.74
C GLY A 164 7.04 0.66 -25.71
N VAL A 165 7.02 -0.21 -24.68
CA VAL A 165 8.11 -0.31 -23.69
C VAL A 165 9.42 -0.74 -24.37
N ASN A 166 9.36 -1.75 -25.22
CA ASN A 166 10.54 -2.32 -25.90
C ASN A 166 11.18 -1.36 -26.90
N ASP A 167 10.39 -0.52 -27.53
CA ASP A 167 10.91 0.54 -28.42
C ASP A 167 11.83 1.50 -27.65
N VAL A 168 11.46 1.89 -26.44
CA VAL A 168 12.30 2.72 -25.58
C VAL A 168 13.52 1.95 -25.06
N ILE A 169 13.34 0.70 -24.61
CA ILE A 169 14.47 -0.14 -24.13
C ILE A 169 15.53 -0.25 -25.22
N ALA A 170 15.13 -0.61 -26.44
CA ALA A 170 16.05 -0.79 -27.57
C ALA A 170 16.81 0.51 -27.89
N LYS A 171 16.08 1.63 -28.01
CA LYS A 171 16.64 2.94 -28.30
C LYS A 171 17.58 3.44 -27.22
N ASP A 172 17.15 3.42 -25.96
CA ASP A 172 17.93 3.96 -24.85
C ASP A 172 19.15 3.06 -24.52
N THR A 173 19.06 1.76 -24.77
CA THR A 173 20.21 0.84 -24.70
C THR A 173 21.24 1.14 -25.78
N ALA A 174 20.80 1.24 -27.05
CA ALA A 174 21.68 1.50 -28.18
C ALA A 174 22.39 2.87 -28.09
N THR A 175 21.72 3.87 -27.51
CA THR A 175 22.26 5.24 -27.36
C THR A 175 22.90 5.49 -25.98
N GLY A 176 22.99 4.49 -25.11
CA GLY A 176 23.54 4.65 -23.77
C GLY A 176 22.73 5.57 -22.84
N ARG A 177 21.44 5.77 -23.11
CA ARG A 177 20.54 6.71 -22.39
C ARG A 177 19.66 6.05 -21.34
N LEU A 178 19.94 4.79 -20.98
CA LEU A 178 19.20 4.12 -19.89
C LEU A 178 19.23 4.95 -18.60
N PRO A 179 18.17 4.89 -17.77
CA PRO A 179 18.12 5.54 -16.47
C PRO A 179 19.36 5.28 -15.60
N VAL A 180 19.73 6.27 -14.79
CA VAL A 180 20.98 6.27 -14.02
C VAL A 180 21.13 5.05 -13.13
N LEU A 181 20.06 4.53 -12.56
CA LEU A 181 20.12 3.40 -11.64
C LEU A 181 20.54 2.10 -12.31
N PHE A 182 20.23 1.89 -13.60
CA PHE A 182 20.78 0.77 -14.37
C PHE A 182 22.31 0.84 -14.46
N LYS A 183 22.84 2.05 -14.65
CA LYS A 183 24.27 2.29 -14.75
C LYS A 183 24.99 2.11 -13.41
N LEU A 184 24.40 2.65 -12.33
CA LEU A 184 24.91 2.50 -10.96
C LEU A 184 24.88 1.06 -10.50
N LEU A 185 23.88 0.29 -10.86
CA LEU A 185 23.79 -1.13 -10.52
C LEU A 185 24.52 -2.04 -11.53
N GLY A 186 24.98 -1.49 -12.66
CA GLY A 186 25.79 -2.21 -13.64
C GLY A 186 25.05 -3.33 -14.39
N TYR A 187 23.79 -3.09 -14.78
CA TYR A 187 23.04 -4.04 -15.58
C TYR A 187 22.12 -3.35 -16.61
N GLN A 188 21.54 -4.13 -17.51
CA GLN A 188 20.58 -3.67 -18.52
C GLN A 188 19.23 -4.36 -18.31
N PRO A 189 18.11 -3.66 -18.61
CA PRO A 189 16.80 -4.27 -18.53
C PRO A 189 16.63 -5.32 -19.64
N LYS A 190 15.94 -6.41 -19.33
CA LYS A 190 15.42 -7.34 -20.35
C LYS A 190 14.26 -6.69 -21.09
N LEU A 191 13.97 -7.16 -22.30
CA LEU A 191 12.76 -6.77 -23.00
C LEU A 191 11.52 -7.06 -22.15
N TRP A 192 10.54 -6.20 -22.27
CA TRP A 192 9.27 -6.30 -21.57
C TRP A 192 8.32 -7.27 -22.27
N THR A 193 7.70 -8.14 -21.54
CA THR A 193 6.68 -9.07 -22.03
C THR A 193 5.31 -8.75 -21.42
N PRO A 194 4.21 -9.23 -22.01
CA PRO A 194 2.90 -9.14 -21.38
C PRO A 194 2.82 -9.73 -19.96
N VAL A 195 3.59 -10.79 -19.70
CA VAL A 195 3.69 -11.44 -18.38
C VAL A 195 4.26 -10.48 -17.35
N ASP A 196 5.20 -9.61 -17.71
CA ASP A 196 5.80 -8.64 -16.78
C ASP A 196 4.77 -7.64 -16.25
N SER A 197 3.79 -7.25 -17.08
CA SER A 197 2.66 -6.42 -16.64
C SER A 197 1.75 -7.16 -15.66
N LEU A 198 1.50 -8.44 -15.89
CA LEU A 198 0.72 -9.27 -14.97
C LEU A 198 1.49 -9.54 -13.65
N VAL A 199 2.81 -9.62 -13.69
CA VAL A 199 3.66 -9.67 -12.48
C VAL A 199 3.54 -8.37 -11.69
N VAL A 200 3.55 -7.21 -12.35
CA VAL A 200 3.31 -5.91 -11.68
C VAL A 200 1.92 -5.87 -11.02
N GLN A 201 0.89 -6.38 -11.69
CA GLN A 201 -0.44 -6.56 -11.09
C GLN A 201 -0.37 -7.46 -9.84
N GLY A 202 0.28 -8.62 -9.93
CA GLY A 202 0.43 -9.57 -8.83
C GLY A 202 1.15 -8.98 -7.60
N ILE A 203 2.20 -8.18 -7.78
CA ILE A 203 2.89 -7.47 -6.68
C ILE A 203 1.96 -6.43 -6.02
N MET A 204 1.16 -5.73 -6.79
CA MET A 204 0.18 -4.79 -6.23
C MET A 204 -0.91 -5.52 -5.46
N THR A 205 -1.36 -6.66 -5.96
CA THR A 205 -2.31 -7.54 -5.27
C THR A 205 -1.72 -8.03 -3.94
N GLN A 206 -0.48 -8.53 -3.94
CA GLN A 206 0.20 -8.95 -2.71
C GLN A 206 0.30 -7.82 -1.67
N THR A 207 0.66 -6.61 -2.11
CA THR A 207 0.77 -5.44 -1.24
C THR A 207 -0.54 -5.12 -0.52
N LEU A 208 -1.68 -5.36 -1.18
CA LEU A 208 -2.99 -4.90 -0.72
C LEU A 208 -3.80 -5.98 0.00
N ASP A 209 -3.61 -7.27 -0.28
CA ASP A 209 -4.47 -8.31 0.29
C ASP A 209 -3.75 -9.53 0.90
N PHE A 210 -2.41 -9.63 0.79
CA PHE A 210 -1.68 -10.67 1.51
C PHE A 210 -1.55 -10.31 3.00
N SER A 211 -2.04 -11.20 3.88
CA SER A 211 -2.05 -10.96 5.33
C SER A 211 -1.60 -12.18 6.13
N THR A 212 -0.94 -11.94 7.27
CA THR A 212 -0.62 -12.95 8.28
C THR A 212 -1.63 -13.00 9.43
N GLY A 213 -2.75 -12.31 9.32
CA GLY A 213 -3.76 -12.18 10.38
C GLY A 213 -4.15 -13.49 11.08
N PRO A 214 -4.46 -14.58 10.35
CA PRO A 214 -4.76 -15.88 10.96
C PRO A 214 -3.61 -16.44 11.80
N LEU A 215 -2.38 -16.18 11.42
CA LEU A 215 -1.19 -16.62 12.15
C LEU A 215 -1.00 -15.80 13.43
N ASP A 216 -1.22 -14.50 13.39
CA ASP A 216 -1.18 -13.61 14.55
C ASP A 216 -2.26 -14.01 15.57
N TYR A 217 -3.47 -14.28 15.10
CA TYR A 217 -4.57 -14.80 15.93
C TYR A 217 -4.20 -16.12 16.61
N ALA A 218 -3.60 -17.05 15.88
CA ALA A 218 -3.15 -18.33 16.42
C ALA A 218 -2.13 -18.14 17.55
N LEU A 219 -1.20 -17.21 17.44
CA LEU A 219 -0.24 -16.90 18.52
C LEU A 219 -0.92 -16.27 19.73
N MET A 220 -1.92 -15.42 19.55
CA MET A 220 -2.71 -14.88 20.66
C MET A 220 -3.50 -15.96 21.38
N VAL A 221 -4.22 -16.80 20.62
CA VAL A 221 -4.96 -17.94 21.20
C VAL A 221 -4.01 -18.86 21.98
N LYS A 222 -2.81 -19.11 21.45
CA LYS A 222 -1.81 -19.91 22.13
C LYS A 222 -1.32 -19.29 23.43
N SER A 223 -1.14 -17.98 23.46
CA SER A 223 -0.59 -17.26 24.62
C SER A 223 -1.67 -16.92 25.67
N LEU A 224 -2.73 -16.24 25.25
CA LEU A 224 -3.79 -15.71 26.12
C LEU A 224 -4.91 -16.73 26.41
N GLY A 225 -5.02 -17.80 25.60
CA GLY A 225 -6.14 -18.72 25.54
C GLY A 225 -7.32 -18.19 24.74
N TYR A 226 -8.10 -19.13 24.16
CA TYR A 226 -9.19 -18.80 23.23
C TYR A 226 -10.22 -17.83 23.82
N ARG A 227 -10.71 -18.10 25.03
CA ARG A 227 -11.75 -17.28 25.69
C ARG A 227 -11.31 -15.81 25.82
N ARG A 228 -10.08 -15.57 26.32
CA ARG A 228 -9.58 -14.19 26.49
C ARG A 228 -9.34 -13.53 25.16
N THR A 229 -8.78 -14.25 24.19
CA THR A 229 -8.57 -13.72 22.84
C THR A 229 -9.90 -13.28 22.22
N MET A 230 -10.94 -14.10 22.26
CA MET A 230 -12.25 -13.74 21.71
C MET A 230 -12.97 -12.65 22.49
N SER A 231 -12.76 -12.57 23.81
CA SER A 231 -13.35 -11.52 24.66
C SER A 231 -12.70 -10.16 24.45
N TRP A 232 -11.39 -10.14 24.22
CA TRP A 232 -10.64 -8.91 24.04
C TRP A 232 -10.52 -8.49 22.57
N PHE A 233 -10.51 -9.45 21.68
CA PHE A 233 -10.35 -9.23 20.24
C PHE A 233 -11.45 -9.98 19.49
N PRO A 234 -12.70 -9.52 19.58
CA PRO A 234 -13.83 -10.19 18.97
C PRO A 234 -13.68 -10.20 17.44
N ILE A 235 -14.17 -11.27 16.83
CA ILE A 235 -14.14 -11.43 15.36
C ILE A 235 -15.04 -10.39 14.69
N LEU A 236 -16.18 -10.11 15.31
CA LEU A 236 -17.08 -9.07 14.87
C LEU A 236 -17.09 -7.94 15.90
N PRO A 237 -16.54 -6.77 15.58
CA PRO A 237 -16.59 -5.62 16.47
C PRO A 237 -18.02 -5.07 16.56
N PRO A 238 -18.30 -4.25 17.56
CA PRO A 238 -19.53 -3.44 17.55
C PRO A 238 -19.66 -2.63 16.25
N ASP A 239 -20.90 -2.47 15.74
CA ASP A 239 -21.18 -1.67 14.52
C ASP A 239 -21.01 -0.17 14.79
N ARG A 240 -19.78 0.28 14.99
CA ARG A 240 -19.45 1.68 15.28
C ARG A 240 -18.78 2.41 14.10
N GLN A 241 -18.38 1.65 13.07
CA GLN A 241 -17.49 2.15 12.01
C GLN A 241 -18.24 2.75 10.80
N HIS A 242 -19.53 3.00 10.90
CA HIS A 242 -20.38 3.50 9.82
C HIS A 242 -20.26 2.66 8.53
N PRO A 243 -20.66 1.38 8.53
CA PRO A 243 -20.67 0.58 7.33
C PRO A 243 -21.52 1.24 6.27
N TYR A 244 -21.05 1.30 5.00
CA TYR A 244 -21.82 1.91 3.94
C TYR A 244 -22.98 1.03 3.44
N ASP A 245 -22.92 -0.27 3.71
CA ASP A 245 -23.98 -1.24 3.45
C ASP A 245 -24.45 -1.88 4.78
N PRO A 246 -25.26 -1.16 5.57
CA PRO A 246 -25.69 -1.64 6.90
C PRO A 246 -26.78 -2.73 6.85
N GLY A 247 -27.28 -3.13 5.69
CA GLY A 247 -28.42 -4.00 5.53
C GLY A 247 -29.76 -3.25 5.47
N PRO A 248 -30.91 -3.95 5.59
CA PRO A 248 -31.06 -5.38 5.90
C PRO A 248 -30.70 -6.30 4.72
N TYR A 249 -30.08 -7.43 5.05
CA TYR A 249 -29.66 -8.43 4.06
C TYR A 249 -30.79 -9.43 3.79
N LYS A 250 -31.02 -9.70 2.49
CA LYS A 250 -32.15 -10.55 2.04
C LYS A 250 -31.73 -11.98 1.73
N TYR A 251 -30.42 -12.27 1.78
CA TYR A 251 -29.87 -13.54 1.32
C TYR A 251 -29.42 -14.39 2.52
N GLY A 252 -29.65 -15.70 2.43
CA GLY A 252 -29.02 -16.63 3.33
C GLY A 252 -27.57 -16.84 2.94
N GLY A 253 -26.62 -16.48 3.79
CA GLY A 253 -25.18 -16.67 3.59
C GLY A 253 -24.66 -17.92 4.26
N ILE A 254 -23.34 -18.09 4.21
CA ILE A 254 -22.60 -19.11 4.93
C ILE A 254 -21.63 -18.41 5.87
N ALA A 255 -21.83 -18.55 7.17
CA ALA A 255 -20.88 -18.11 8.18
C ALA A 255 -20.11 -19.32 8.71
N PRO A 256 -18.81 -19.20 9.03
CA PRO A 256 -18.05 -20.24 9.70
C PRO A 256 -18.68 -20.60 11.03
N VAL A 257 -18.58 -21.87 11.40
CA VAL A 257 -19.00 -22.34 12.71
C VAL A 257 -17.79 -22.24 13.65
N GLU A 258 -17.93 -21.45 14.71
CA GLU A 258 -16.89 -21.32 15.72
C GLU A 258 -16.59 -22.67 16.35
N GLY A 259 -15.32 -23.04 16.38
CA GLY A 259 -14.81 -24.23 17.05
C GLY A 259 -14.21 -23.91 18.41
N PRO A 260 -13.66 -24.92 19.11
CA PRO A 260 -12.99 -24.69 20.40
C PRO A 260 -11.67 -23.93 20.30
N GLY A 261 -11.23 -23.55 19.11
CA GLY A 261 -10.08 -22.66 18.84
C GLY A 261 -8.79 -23.05 19.58
N ARG A 262 -8.30 -24.28 19.37
CA ARG A 262 -7.06 -24.75 20.02
C ARG A 262 -5.89 -24.70 19.05
N VAL A 263 -4.79 -24.11 19.50
CA VAL A 263 -3.52 -24.07 18.77
C VAL A 263 -2.48 -24.94 19.51
N SER A 264 -1.96 -25.93 18.83
CA SER A 264 -0.94 -26.83 19.37
C SER A 264 0.44 -26.16 19.46
N VAL A 265 1.37 -26.72 20.25
CA VAL A 265 2.75 -26.22 20.34
C VAL A 265 3.47 -26.34 18.97
N ARG A 266 3.24 -27.44 18.23
CA ARG A 266 3.82 -27.65 16.90
C ARG A 266 3.32 -26.62 15.89
N GLU A 267 2.03 -26.34 15.92
CA GLU A 267 1.39 -25.34 15.08
C GLU A 267 1.89 -23.93 15.41
N ALA A 268 1.95 -23.54 16.67
CA ALA A 268 2.49 -22.25 17.10
C ALA A 268 3.96 -22.05 16.66
N LYS A 269 4.78 -23.12 16.70
CA LYS A 269 6.16 -23.08 16.19
C LYS A 269 6.20 -22.84 14.67
N ALA A 270 5.35 -23.49 13.91
CA ALA A 270 5.24 -23.31 12.48
C ALA A 270 4.77 -21.89 12.12
N VAL A 271 3.70 -21.43 12.79
CA VAL A 271 3.15 -20.08 12.67
C VAL A 271 4.23 -19.02 12.91
N ALA A 272 4.95 -19.12 14.03
CA ALA A 272 6.05 -18.19 14.35
C ALA A 272 7.15 -18.19 13.27
N THR A 273 7.45 -19.35 12.67
CA THR A 273 8.43 -19.46 11.60
C THR A 273 7.99 -18.71 10.36
N VAL A 274 6.73 -18.85 9.95
CA VAL A 274 6.18 -18.13 8.77
C VAL A 274 6.17 -16.63 9.00
N ILE A 275 5.66 -16.17 10.16
CA ILE A 275 5.63 -14.74 10.51
C ILE A 275 7.04 -14.14 10.48
N LYS A 276 8.00 -14.79 11.16
CA LYS A 276 9.39 -14.32 11.17
C LYS A 276 9.97 -14.18 9.77
N ARG A 277 9.71 -15.16 8.90
CA ARG A 277 10.16 -15.14 7.51
C ARG A 277 9.54 -13.97 6.74
N PHE A 278 8.23 -13.79 6.84
CA PHE A 278 7.52 -12.69 6.20
C PHE A 278 8.03 -11.32 6.67
N LYS A 279 8.18 -11.13 7.97
CA LYS A 279 8.68 -9.86 8.56
C LYS A 279 10.16 -9.58 8.26
N SER A 280 10.95 -10.60 7.90
CA SER A 280 12.35 -10.41 7.49
C SER A 280 12.53 -9.96 6.04
N LEU A 281 11.43 -9.88 5.26
CA LEU A 281 11.49 -9.37 3.90
C LEU A 281 11.92 -7.90 3.90
N PRO A 282 12.71 -7.46 2.90
CA PRO A 282 13.06 -6.07 2.77
C PRO A 282 11.81 -5.20 2.78
N LYS A 283 11.83 -4.13 3.58
CA LYS A 283 10.77 -3.11 3.55
C LYS A 283 10.91 -2.32 2.25
N THR A 284 10.56 -2.95 1.15
CA THR A 284 10.50 -2.26 -0.14
C THR A 284 9.32 -1.30 -0.14
N ALA A 285 9.32 -0.37 -1.09
CA ALA A 285 8.29 0.64 -1.25
C ALA A 285 6.85 0.08 -1.35
N LEU A 286 6.69 -1.25 -1.46
CA LEU A 286 5.41 -1.90 -1.71
C LEU A 286 4.80 -2.59 -0.46
N HIS A 287 5.52 -2.67 0.68
CA HIS A 287 5.07 -3.50 1.82
C HIS A 287 4.49 -2.73 3.03
N HIS A 288 4.22 -1.44 2.94
CA HIS A 288 3.68 -0.65 4.04
C HIS A 288 2.61 0.34 3.60
N GLY A 289 1.48 0.32 4.28
CA GLY A 289 0.38 1.25 4.10
C GLY A 289 -0.56 0.83 2.96
N SER A 290 -1.61 0.11 3.32
CA SER A 290 -2.71 -0.24 2.41
C SER A 290 -4.00 0.48 2.80
N ASN A 291 -3.89 1.64 3.44
CA ASN A 291 -5.01 2.49 3.82
C ASN A 291 -5.41 3.39 2.64
N SER A 292 -6.59 3.96 2.68
CA SER A 292 -7.07 4.91 1.67
C SER A 292 -8.30 5.63 2.18
N ASN A 293 -8.65 6.75 1.55
CA ASN A 293 -9.97 7.37 1.71
C ASN A 293 -10.61 7.54 0.35
N ASN A 294 -11.91 7.38 0.30
CA ASN A 294 -12.72 7.88 -0.82
C ASN A 294 -14.13 8.24 -0.33
N TRP A 295 -14.76 9.18 -1.02
CA TRP A 295 -16.16 9.52 -0.80
C TRP A 295 -16.78 10.15 -2.03
N ALA A 296 -18.12 10.10 -2.10
CA ALA A 296 -18.88 10.85 -3.08
C ALA A 296 -20.16 11.39 -2.44
N VAL A 297 -20.60 12.54 -2.94
CA VAL A 297 -21.86 13.17 -2.54
C VAL A 297 -22.65 13.65 -3.75
N ASN A 298 -23.97 13.79 -3.59
CA ASN A 298 -24.84 14.34 -4.62
C ASN A 298 -25.98 15.19 -4.02
N GLY A 299 -26.84 15.71 -4.89
CA GLY A 299 -28.05 16.45 -4.51
C GLY A 299 -27.75 17.58 -3.53
N PRO A 300 -28.47 17.64 -2.37
CA PRO A 300 -28.34 18.74 -1.41
C PRO A 300 -26.97 18.84 -0.75
N LYS A 301 -26.17 17.78 -0.81
CA LYS A 301 -24.82 17.79 -0.26
C LYS A 301 -23.82 18.52 -1.15
N SER A 302 -24.08 18.64 -2.46
CA SER A 302 -23.23 19.34 -3.43
C SER A 302 -23.71 20.76 -3.69
N ALA A 303 -22.80 21.71 -3.80
CA ALA A 303 -23.11 23.11 -4.11
C ALA A 303 -23.77 23.30 -5.49
N THR A 304 -23.48 22.42 -6.43
CA THR A 304 -24.06 22.46 -7.79
C THR A 304 -25.27 21.54 -7.94
N GLY A 305 -25.61 20.75 -6.92
CA GLY A 305 -26.61 19.67 -7.01
C GLY A 305 -26.12 18.46 -7.81
N GLN A 306 -24.96 18.56 -8.49
CA GLN A 306 -24.34 17.47 -9.26
C GLN A 306 -23.48 16.57 -8.35
N ALA A 307 -23.16 15.38 -8.84
CA ALA A 307 -22.29 14.48 -8.08
C ALA A 307 -20.85 15.00 -7.98
N MET A 308 -20.23 14.77 -6.83
CA MET A 308 -18.82 15.03 -6.55
C MET A 308 -18.17 13.78 -5.99
N LEU A 309 -16.89 13.55 -6.31
CA LEU A 309 -16.11 12.43 -5.84
C LEU A 309 -14.73 12.89 -5.40
N ALA A 310 -14.24 12.35 -4.27
CA ALA A 310 -12.84 12.43 -3.84
C ALA A 310 -12.20 11.04 -3.82
N GLY A 311 -10.94 10.97 -4.24
CA GLY A 311 -10.11 9.78 -4.15
C GLY A 311 -8.77 10.11 -3.50
N ASP A 312 -8.34 9.27 -2.56
CA ASP A 312 -7.14 9.49 -1.75
C ASP A 312 -6.52 8.17 -1.30
N PRO A 313 -5.89 7.39 -2.24
CA PRO A 313 -5.20 6.17 -1.88
C PRO A 313 -3.97 6.46 -1.01
N HIS A 314 -3.83 5.74 0.11
CA HIS A 314 -2.68 5.82 0.99
C HIS A 314 -1.74 4.64 0.71
N LEU A 315 -0.67 4.93 0.02
CA LEU A 315 0.39 3.98 -0.29
C LEU A 315 1.74 4.54 0.15
N ASN A 316 2.79 3.76 -0.03
CA ASN A 316 4.14 4.25 0.19
C ASN A 316 4.45 5.44 -0.70
N GLN A 317 4.96 6.48 -0.06
CA GLN A 317 5.34 7.74 -0.69
C GLN A 317 6.83 7.69 -1.03
N THR A 318 7.15 7.27 -2.24
CA THR A 318 8.54 7.12 -2.72
C THR A 318 8.86 8.08 -3.86
N LEU A 319 10.14 8.22 -4.17
CA LEU A 319 10.62 8.86 -5.39
C LEU A 319 11.36 7.85 -6.29
N PRO A 320 10.87 7.67 -7.52
CA PRO A 320 9.65 8.23 -8.11
C PRO A 320 8.37 7.75 -7.39
N SER A 321 7.28 8.50 -7.55
CA SER A 321 5.96 8.08 -7.06
C SER A 321 5.49 6.81 -7.76
N ILE A 322 4.64 6.02 -7.09
CA ILE A 322 3.98 4.86 -7.72
C ILE A 322 3.08 5.28 -8.89
N TRP A 323 2.54 6.49 -8.83
CA TRP A 323 1.59 6.99 -9.81
C TRP A 323 2.26 7.67 -11.00
N TYR A 324 1.67 7.47 -12.20
CA TYR A 324 1.96 8.20 -13.42
C TYR A 324 0.67 8.75 -14.00
N GLN A 325 0.57 10.06 -14.12
CA GLN A 325 -0.64 10.75 -14.56
C GLN A 325 -0.71 10.83 -16.10
N ILE A 326 -1.83 10.41 -16.67
CA ILE A 326 -2.11 10.47 -18.11
C ILE A 326 -3.54 10.90 -18.39
N SER A 327 -3.73 11.56 -19.53
CA SER A 327 -5.01 11.80 -20.17
C SER A 327 -4.95 11.25 -21.60
N ALA A 328 -6.00 10.57 -22.05
CA ALA A 328 -5.93 9.90 -23.34
C ALA A 328 -7.25 9.97 -24.14
N SER A 329 -7.12 9.98 -25.46
CA SER A 329 -8.22 9.95 -26.41
C SER A 329 -7.90 9.01 -27.57
N ALA A 330 -8.76 7.97 -27.73
CA ALA A 330 -8.74 7.04 -28.84
C ALA A 330 -10.17 6.52 -29.09
N PRO A 331 -10.47 5.77 -30.16
CA PRO A 331 -11.78 5.22 -30.38
C PRO A 331 -12.29 4.38 -29.21
N GLY A 332 -13.35 4.83 -28.52
CA GLY A 332 -13.92 4.19 -27.34
C GLY A 332 -13.20 4.43 -26.02
N TYR A 333 -12.11 5.22 -25.98
CA TYR A 333 -11.37 5.59 -24.79
C TYR A 333 -11.20 7.10 -24.69
N HIS A 334 -11.72 7.69 -23.62
CA HIS A 334 -11.52 9.10 -23.25
C HIS A 334 -11.41 9.18 -21.74
N PHE A 335 -10.21 9.30 -21.20
CA PHE A 335 -10.01 9.26 -19.76
C PHE A 335 -8.89 10.18 -19.31
N SER A 336 -8.92 10.56 -18.05
CA SER A 336 -7.84 11.23 -17.32
C SER A 336 -7.73 10.65 -15.92
N GLY A 337 -6.50 10.45 -15.45
CA GLY A 337 -6.25 9.89 -14.12
C GLY A 337 -4.83 9.39 -13.96
N VAL A 338 -4.64 8.45 -13.05
CA VAL A 338 -3.33 7.88 -12.72
C VAL A 338 -3.26 6.38 -13.01
N SER A 339 -2.12 5.99 -13.56
CA SER A 339 -1.73 4.61 -13.83
C SER A 339 -0.56 4.21 -12.95
N ILE A 340 -0.29 2.92 -12.86
CA ILE A 340 0.95 2.37 -12.32
C ILE A 340 1.86 2.02 -13.50
N PRO A 341 3.10 2.54 -13.58
CA PRO A 341 4.05 2.13 -14.61
C PRO A 341 4.26 0.61 -14.61
N GLY A 342 4.01 -0.01 -15.74
CA GLY A 342 3.90 -1.47 -15.89
C GLY A 342 2.50 -1.93 -16.31
N LEU A 343 1.45 -1.15 -16.05
CA LEU A 343 0.07 -1.47 -16.43
C LEU A 343 -0.43 -0.56 -17.58
N PRO A 344 -1.17 -1.11 -18.56
CA PRO A 344 -1.57 -0.36 -19.76
C PRO A 344 -2.76 0.59 -19.57
N MET A 345 -3.26 0.80 -18.36
CA MET A 345 -4.47 1.57 -18.10
C MET A 345 -4.39 2.36 -16.78
N ILE A 346 -5.24 3.41 -16.65
CA ILE A 346 -5.42 4.11 -15.38
C ILE A 346 -6.23 3.26 -14.40
N LEU A 347 -5.88 3.37 -13.11
CA LEU A 347 -6.59 2.72 -12.02
C LEU A 347 -7.64 3.65 -11.38
N ILE A 348 -7.29 4.92 -11.23
CA ILE A 348 -8.13 5.94 -10.59
C ILE A 348 -8.25 7.10 -11.57
N GLY A 349 -9.45 7.65 -11.72
CA GLY A 349 -9.66 8.78 -12.62
C GLY A 349 -11.11 9.00 -13.00
N HIS A 350 -11.28 9.61 -14.15
CA HIS A 350 -12.59 9.86 -14.73
C HIS A 350 -12.57 9.75 -16.27
N ASN A 351 -13.73 9.50 -16.82
CA ASN A 351 -13.99 9.67 -18.24
C ASN A 351 -15.02 10.82 -18.46
N ARG A 352 -15.66 10.89 -19.60
CA ARG A 352 -16.68 11.93 -19.88
C ARG A 352 -17.97 11.74 -19.10
N HIS A 353 -18.21 10.58 -18.51
CA HIS A 353 -19.48 10.18 -17.94
C HIS A 353 -19.42 9.84 -16.47
N ILE A 354 -18.32 9.20 -16.04
CA ILE A 354 -18.13 8.70 -14.68
C ILE A 354 -16.77 9.09 -14.12
N ALA A 355 -16.69 9.18 -12.79
CA ALA A 355 -15.46 9.23 -12.02
C ALA A 355 -15.43 8.05 -11.06
N TRP A 356 -14.22 7.54 -10.75
CA TRP A 356 -14.04 6.45 -9.80
C TRP A 356 -12.70 6.57 -9.05
N SER A 357 -12.70 6.05 -7.85
CA SER A 357 -11.50 5.86 -7.04
C SER A 357 -11.63 4.56 -6.24
N LEU A 358 -10.53 4.13 -5.62
CA LEU A 358 -10.44 2.85 -4.93
C LEU A 358 -9.94 3.05 -3.49
N THR A 359 -10.50 2.26 -2.57
CA THR A 359 -9.86 1.97 -1.28
C THR A 359 -9.75 0.47 -1.10
N ASN A 360 -8.71 0.03 -0.40
CA ASN A 360 -8.56 -1.39 -0.09
C ASN A 360 -9.72 -1.86 0.82
N VAL A 361 -10.33 -3.00 0.48
CA VAL A 361 -11.38 -3.63 1.30
C VAL A 361 -10.79 -4.15 2.61
N GLN A 362 -9.58 -4.69 2.58
CA GLN A 362 -8.93 -5.35 3.71
C GLN A 362 -9.70 -6.59 4.21
N ASN A 363 -10.45 -7.28 3.34
CA ASN A 363 -11.04 -8.56 3.67
C ASN A 363 -9.98 -9.64 3.83
N GLN A 364 -10.37 -10.75 4.43
CA GLN A 364 -9.48 -11.91 4.53
C GLN A 364 -9.37 -12.64 3.19
N ALA A 365 -8.28 -12.38 2.46
CA ALA A 365 -7.96 -13.01 1.17
C ALA A 365 -6.81 -14.03 1.30
N THR A 366 -6.29 -14.25 2.52
CA THR A 366 -5.20 -15.19 2.80
C THR A 366 -5.63 -16.16 3.89
N LEU A 367 -5.58 -17.45 3.58
CA LEU A 367 -5.87 -18.55 4.49
C LEU A 367 -4.61 -19.40 4.68
N PHE A 368 -4.49 -20.04 5.83
CA PHE A 368 -3.40 -20.98 6.10
C PHE A 368 -3.96 -22.32 6.47
N TYR A 369 -3.32 -23.40 5.99
CA TYR A 369 -3.75 -24.76 6.23
C TYR A 369 -2.68 -25.57 6.94
N ALA A 370 -3.09 -26.24 8.04
CA ALA A 370 -2.27 -27.22 8.74
C ALA A 370 -2.35 -28.55 7.99
N GLU A 371 -1.37 -28.81 7.14
CA GLU A 371 -1.35 -30.01 6.31
C GLU A 371 -1.02 -31.26 7.14
N LYS A 372 -1.72 -32.33 6.86
CA LYS A 372 -1.43 -33.64 7.46
C LYS A 372 -0.40 -34.38 6.61
N THR A 373 0.84 -34.43 7.10
CA THR A 373 1.96 -35.14 6.49
C THR A 373 2.42 -36.29 7.37
N SER A 374 3.14 -37.27 6.81
CA SER A 374 3.66 -38.43 7.55
C SER A 374 4.98 -38.92 6.97
N PRO A 375 5.96 -39.30 7.83
CA PRO A 375 7.19 -39.95 7.37
C PRO A 375 6.96 -41.26 6.59
N LYS A 376 5.81 -41.90 6.79
CA LYS A 376 5.42 -43.10 6.03
C LYS A 376 5.01 -42.80 4.58
N HIS A 377 4.72 -41.56 4.28
CA HIS A 377 4.32 -41.08 2.95
C HIS A 377 5.14 -39.83 2.61
N PRO A 378 6.45 -39.99 2.33
CA PRO A 378 7.32 -38.86 2.05
C PRO A 378 6.90 -38.15 0.78
N GLY A 379 6.92 -36.81 0.78
CA GLY A 379 6.49 -35.99 -0.35
C GLY A 379 4.99 -35.99 -0.63
N ALA A 380 4.16 -36.47 0.34
CA ALA A 380 2.71 -36.50 0.21
C ALA A 380 1.99 -35.86 1.41
N TYR A 381 0.77 -35.43 1.17
CA TYR A 381 -0.15 -34.91 2.15
C TYR A 381 -1.49 -35.67 2.11
N PHE A 382 -2.21 -35.70 3.22
CA PHE A 382 -3.51 -36.39 3.31
C PHE A 382 -4.65 -35.40 3.07
N TRP A 383 -5.43 -35.63 2.01
CA TRP A 383 -6.57 -34.80 1.66
C TRP A 383 -7.73 -35.65 1.12
N ASN A 384 -8.97 -35.35 1.55
CA ASN A 384 -10.20 -36.07 1.17
C ASN A 384 -10.07 -37.60 1.25
N GLY A 385 -9.57 -38.09 2.40
CA GLY A 385 -9.51 -39.52 2.69
C GLY A 385 -8.33 -40.28 2.02
N ALA A 386 -7.45 -39.57 1.29
CA ALA A 386 -6.35 -40.21 0.57
C ALA A 386 -5.02 -39.45 0.70
N TRP A 387 -3.91 -40.18 0.63
CA TRP A 387 -2.58 -39.58 0.47
C TRP A 387 -2.36 -39.15 -0.97
N ARG A 388 -1.97 -37.90 -1.18
CA ARG A 388 -1.71 -37.31 -2.49
C ARG A 388 -0.28 -36.79 -2.56
N PRO A 389 0.45 -37.02 -3.68
CA PRO A 389 1.77 -36.44 -3.84
C PRO A 389 1.66 -34.91 -3.92
N MET A 390 2.62 -34.21 -3.33
CA MET A 390 2.81 -32.78 -3.55
C MET A 390 3.33 -32.57 -4.97
N GLN A 391 2.91 -31.48 -5.60
CA GLN A 391 3.57 -31.01 -6.81
C GLN A 391 4.87 -30.33 -6.41
N VAL A 392 5.99 -30.75 -6.99
CA VAL A 392 7.32 -30.19 -6.69
C VAL A 392 7.76 -29.30 -7.84
N ILE A 393 8.17 -28.08 -7.52
CA ILE A 393 8.74 -27.13 -8.47
C ILE A 393 10.20 -26.88 -8.07
N HIS A 394 11.09 -26.90 -9.05
CA HIS A 394 12.50 -26.58 -8.87
C HIS A 394 12.83 -25.31 -9.61
N ASP A 395 13.20 -24.27 -8.87
CA ASP A 395 13.57 -22.97 -9.38
C ASP A 395 15.03 -22.62 -9.04
N VAL A 396 15.59 -21.70 -9.81
CA VAL A 396 16.97 -21.24 -9.64
C VAL A 396 17.00 -19.73 -9.54
N ILE A 397 17.41 -19.22 -8.39
CA ILE A 397 17.54 -17.79 -8.12
C ILE A 397 18.99 -17.37 -8.40
N PRO A 398 19.25 -16.59 -9.46
CA PRO A 398 20.58 -16.07 -9.73
C PRO A 398 20.93 -14.97 -8.72
N VAL A 399 22.14 -15.00 -8.20
CA VAL A 399 22.62 -14.02 -7.20
C VAL A 399 23.83 -13.28 -7.75
N LYS A 400 23.75 -11.95 -7.82
CA LYS A 400 24.89 -11.11 -8.26
C LYS A 400 26.09 -11.33 -7.35
N ASN A 401 27.23 -11.61 -7.96
CA ASN A 401 28.51 -11.87 -7.28
C ASN A 401 28.47 -13.06 -6.28
N GLY A 402 27.57 -14.02 -6.51
CA GLY A 402 27.45 -15.22 -5.70
C GLY A 402 26.97 -16.43 -6.51
N PRO A 403 26.98 -17.64 -5.91
CA PRO A 403 26.43 -18.81 -6.55
C PRO A 403 24.90 -18.68 -6.67
N ALA A 404 24.33 -19.25 -7.73
CA ALA A 404 22.88 -19.39 -7.86
C ALA A 404 22.33 -20.27 -6.72
N VAL A 405 21.12 -19.91 -6.26
CA VAL A 405 20.45 -20.65 -5.18
C VAL A 405 19.32 -21.50 -5.78
N HIS A 406 19.38 -22.80 -5.54
CA HIS A 406 18.32 -23.73 -5.92
C HIS A 406 17.23 -23.71 -4.85
N LEU A 407 16.00 -23.50 -5.28
CA LEU A 407 14.81 -23.51 -4.44
C LEU A 407 13.89 -24.64 -4.86
N THR A 408 13.38 -25.37 -3.89
CA THR A 408 12.31 -26.35 -4.10
C THR A 408 11.05 -25.84 -3.44
N VAL A 409 9.96 -25.78 -4.20
CA VAL A 409 8.64 -25.37 -3.73
C VAL A 409 7.69 -26.56 -3.83
N ASP A 410 7.22 -27.01 -2.68
CA ASP A 410 6.20 -28.06 -2.58
C ASP A 410 4.81 -27.43 -2.58
N LEU A 411 3.91 -27.88 -3.44
CA LEU A 411 2.53 -27.40 -3.53
C LEU A 411 1.55 -28.49 -3.11
N THR A 412 0.58 -28.10 -2.28
CA THR A 412 -0.63 -28.89 -2.02
C THR A 412 -1.82 -28.31 -2.81
N VAL A 413 -3.00 -28.85 -2.63
CA VAL A 413 -4.24 -28.27 -3.18
C VAL A 413 -4.52 -26.88 -2.60
N HIS A 414 -4.01 -26.56 -1.39
CA HIS A 414 -4.16 -25.28 -0.73
C HIS A 414 -3.01 -24.29 -1.04
N GLY A 415 -2.16 -24.63 -2.02
CA GLY A 415 -1.05 -23.79 -2.44
C GLY A 415 0.32 -24.19 -1.86
N PRO A 416 1.30 -23.28 -1.86
CA PRO A 416 2.68 -23.59 -1.48
C PRO A 416 2.84 -23.87 0.03
N ILE A 417 3.70 -24.83 0.33
CA ILE A 417 4.15 -25.08 1.70
C ILE A 417 5.05 -23.93 2.14
N MET A 418 4.65 -23.21 3.16
CA MET A 418 5.41 -22.07 3.71
C MET A 418 6.45 -22.54 4.73
N THR A 419 6.19 -23.57 5.49
CA THR A 419 7.14 -24.19 6.42
C THR A 419 6.77 -25.62 6.75
N GLN A 420 7.81 -26.41 7.08
CA GLN A 420 7.68 -27.75 7.67
C GLN A 420 8.31 -27.81 9.08
N ASN A 421 8.68 -26.64 9.63
CA ASN A 421 9.26 -26.54 10.97
C ASN A 421 8.15 -26.59 12.04
N GLY A 422 7.91 -27.77 12.61
CA GLY A 422 6.82 -28.07 13.51
C GLY A 422 5.65 -28.73 12.78
N GLN A 423 4.57 -27.99 12.55
CA GLN A 423 3.46 -28.37 11.66
C GLN A 423 3.78 -27.95 10.21
N THR A 424 3.44 -28.78 9.23
CA THR A 424 3.47 -28.35 7.82
C THR A 424 2.34 -27.37 7.59
N LEU A 425 2.67 -26.13 7.18
CA LEU A 425 1.70 -25.10 6.86
C LEU A 425 1.80 -24.72 5.37
N SER A 426 0.68 -24.71 4.68
CA SER A 426 0.51 -24.13 3.34
C SER A 426 -0.25 -22.82 3.41
N VAL A 427 -0.22 -22.04 2.32
CA VAL A 427 -0.96 -20.78 2.17
C VAL A 427 -1.86 -20.84 0.95
N ASP A 428 -3.14 -20.58 1.16
CA ASP A 428 -4.14 -20.36 0.12
C ASP A 428 -4.43 -18.86 0.04
N TRP A 429 -3.75 -18.21 -0.91
CA TRP A 429 -3.87 -16.77 -1.13
C TRP A 429 -4.69 -16.51 -2.40
N MET A 430 -5.78 -15.75 -2.27
CA MET A 430 -6.70 -15.50 -3.38
C MET A 430 -6.03 -14.74 -4.54
N GLY A 431 -4.99 -13.96 -4.27
CA GLY A 431 -4.18 -13.30 -5.28
C GLY A 431 -3.31 -14.25 -6.13
N ALA A 432 -3.20 -15.54 -5.76
CA ALA A 432 -2.58 -16.57 -6.57
C ALA A 432 -3.53 -17.18 -7.62
N LEU A 433 -4.78 -16.73 -7.69
CA LEU A 433 -5.73 -17.16 -8.72
C LEU A 433 -5.57 -16.27 -9.98
N PRO A 434 -5.53 -16.84 -11.19
CA PRO A 434 -5.57 -16.05 -12.41
C PRO A 434 -6.80 -15.14 -12.45
N SER A 435 -6.60 -13.86 -12.75
CA SER A 435 -7.63 -12.85 -12.62
C SER A 435 -7.80 -12.02 -13.90
N PRO A 436 -9.04 -11.79 -14.39
CA PRO A 436 -9.31 -10.92 -15.53
C PRO A 436 -9.39 -9.42 -15.18
N ASP A 437 -8.68 -8.97 -14.13
CA ASP A 437 -8.78 -7.60 -13.60
C ASP A 437 -8.44 -6.52 -14.64
N LEU A 438 -7.48 -6.80 -15.54
CA LEU A 438 -7.19 -5.88 -16.63
C LEU A 438 -8.40 -5.68 -17.56
N ALA A 439 -9.16 -6.74 -17.83
CA ALA A 439 -10.39 -6.63 -18.61
C ALA A 439 -11.45 -5.80 -17.87
N SER A 440 -11.53 -5.92 -16.56
CA SER A 440 -12.38 -5.08 -15.71
C SER A 440 -11.97 -3.61 -15.79
N LEU A 441 -10.68 -3.28 -15.67
CA LEU A 441 -10.18 -1.90 -15.83
C LEU A 441 -10.54 -1.30 -17.20
N LEU A 442 -10.33 -2.06 -18.28
CA LEU A 442 -10.71 -1.63 -19.64
C LEU A 442 -12.22 -1.40 -19.75
N GLY A 443 -13.02 -2.16 -19.03
CA GLY A 443 -14.47 -2.02 -18.95
C GLY A 443 -14.89 -0.76 -18.17
N ILE A 444 -14.30 -0.53 -17.00
CA ILE A 444 -14.54 0.65 -16.14
C ILE A 444 -14.28 1.94 -16.91
N VAL A 445 -13.12 2.05 -17.54
CA VAL A 445 -12.72 3.26 -18.28
C VAL A 445 -13.68 3.59 -19.42
N ARG A 446 -14.41 2.60 -19.93
CA ARG A 446 -15.41 2.77 -21.01
C ARG A 446 -16.85 2.91 -20.51
N ALA A 447 -17.10 2.67 -19.21
CA ALA A 447 -18.43 2.73 -18.63
C ALA A 447 -19.00 4.15 -18.70
N ARG A 448 -20.32 4.23 -18.88
CA ARG A 448 -21.08 5.50 -19.02
C ARG A 448 -22.13 5.69 -17.94
N ASN A 449 -22.35 4.68 -17.11
CA ASN A 449 -23.32 4.68 -16.03
C ASN A 449 -22.99 3.57 -15.03
N PHE A 450 -23.69 3.56 -13.89
CA PHE A 450 -23.49 2.58 -12.83
C PHE A 450 -23.70 1.13 -13.27
N THR A 451 -24.67 0.85 -14.13
CA THR A 451 -24.93 -0.51 -14.62
C THR A 451 -23.73 -1.07 -15.40
N GLN A 452 -23.14 -0.27 -16.30
CA GLN A 452 -21.96 -0.67 -17.05
C GLN A 452 -20.72 -0.77 -16.14
N PHE A 453 -20.56 0.16 -15.21
CA PHE A 453 -19.51 0.15 -14.21
C PHE A 453 -19.58 -1.11 -13.34
N ARG A 454 -20.76 -1.41 -12.77
CA ARG A 454 -21.02 -2.62 -12.00
C ARG A 454 -20.80 -3.90 -12.81
N SER A 455 -21.20 -3.90 -14.08
CA SER A 455 -20.97 -5.04 -14.97
C SER A 455 -19.48 -5.29 -15.24
N ALA A 456 -18.69 -4.23 -15.42
CA ALA A 456 -17.24 -4.33 -15.61
C ALA A 456 -16.55 -4.92 -14.37
N LEU A 457 -17.01 -4.58 -13.16
CA LEU A 457 -16.45 -5.05 -11.90
C LEU A 457 -16.80 -6.50 -11.55
N ARG A 458 -17.75 -7.13 -12.25
CA ARG A 458 -18.17 -8.50 -11.95
C ARG A 458 -17.02 -9.52 -11.97
N ASN A 459 -16.02 -9.28 -12.78
CA ASN A 459 -14.87 -10.16 -12.95
C ASN A 459 -13.59 -9.61 -12.29
N TRP A 460 -13.72 -8.61 -11.42
CA TRP A 460 -12.61 -8.15 -10.60
C TRP A 460 -12.38 -9.13 -9.46
N HIS A 461 -11.18 -9.70 -9.34
CA HIS A 461 -10.88 -10.72 -8.33
C HIS A 461 -9.98 -10.21 -7.22
N ALA A 462 -8.81 -9.66 -7.55
CA ALA A 462 -7.80 -9.31 -6.56
C ALA A 462 -6.89 -8.15 -7.01
N PRO A 463 -6.53 -7.23 -6.12
CA PRO A 463 -6.98 -7.18 -4.72
C PRO A 463 -8.43 -6.74 -4.61
N SER A 464 -9.13 -7.16 -3.53
CA SER A 464 -10.49 -6.67 -3.28
C SER A 464 -10.47 -5.17 -3.03
N GLN A 465 -11.34 -4.41 -3.73
CA GLN A 465 -11.35 -2.94 -3.68
C GLN A 465 -12.75 -2.39 -3.51
N ASN A 466 -12.86 -1.35 -2.69
CA ASN A 466 -14.05 -0.49 -2.60
C ASN A 466 -14.00 0.55 -3.71
N PHE A 467 -14.74 0.33 -4.77
CA PHE A 467 -14.85 1.25 -5.90
C PHE A 467 -15.93 2.28 -5.64
N VAL A 468 -15.53 3.50 -5.31
CA VAL A 468 -16.46 4.64 -5.25
C VAL A 468 -16.75 5.14 -6.67
N TYR A 469 -17.96 5.55 -6.90
CA TYR A 469 -18.52 5.96 -8.19
C TYR A 469 -19.27 7.28 -8.07
N ALA A 470 -19.14 8.13 -9.09
CA ALA A 470 -19.98 9.28 -9.33
C ALA A 470 -20.17 9.48 -10.85
N ASP A 471 -21.33 9.99 -11.27
CA ASP A 471 -21.56 10.26 -12.70
C ASP A 471 -22.06 11.68 -12.99
N ASN A 472 -22.04 12.05 -14.27
CA ASN A 472 -22.49 13.35 -14.78
C ASN A 472 -24.03 13.50 -14.81
N ARG A 473 -24.79 12.53 -14.30
CA ARG A 473 -26.24 12.58 -14.13
C ARG A 473 -26.64 12.81 -12.68
N GLY A 474 -25.65 12.92 -11.79
CA GLY A 474 -25.86 13.19 -10.37
C GLY A 474 -25.98 11.94 -9.50
N ASN A 475 -25.66 10.74 -10.02
CA ASN A 475 -25.71 9.52 -9.22
C ASN A 475 -24.36 9.23 -8.56
N ILE A 476 -24.41 8.58 -7.39
CA ILE A 476 -23.25 8.12 -6.64
C ILE A 476 -23.41 6.64 -6.26
N GLY A 477 -22.31 5.97 -5.97
CA GLY A 477 -22.36 4.58 -5.51
C GLY A 477 -21.02 4.08 -5.00
N LEU A 478 -21.05 2.90 -4.40
CA LEU A 478 -19.87 2.21 -3.92
C LEU A 478 -20.07 0.69 -4.05
N ILE A 479 -19.07 -0.03 -4.55
CA ILE A 479 -19.08 -1.48 -4.72
C ILE A 479 -17.78 -2.05 -4.20
N SER A 480 -17.86 -3.03 -3.30
CA SER A 480 -16.73 -3.86 -2.85
C SER A 480 -16.53 -5.00 -3.82
N ALA A 481 -15.72 -4.80 -4.86
CA ALA A 481 -15.44 -5.86 -5.81
C ALA A 481 -14.21 -6.66 -5.38
N GLY A 482 -14.27 -7.99 -5.50
CA GLY A 482 -13.17 -8.87 -5.15
C GLY A 482 -13.59 -10.32 -5.01
N TYR A 483 -12.62 -11.18 -4.73
CA TYR A 483 -12.83 -12.57 -4.36
C TYR A 483 -12.88 -12.69 -2.83
N TYR A 484 -14.01 -13.12 -2.30
CA TYR A 484 -14.26 -13.33 -0.87
C TYR A 484 -14.39 -14.82 -0.61
N PRO A 485 -13.36 -15.51 -0.12
CA PRO A 485 -13.40 -16.96 0.03
C PRO A 485 -14.47 -17.38 1.05
N ILE A 486 -15.30 -18.34 0.68
CA ILE A 486 -16.26 -18.97 1.58
C ILE A 486 -15.64 -20.25 2.12
N VAL A 487 -15.41 -20.31 3.43
CA VAL A 487 -15.03 -21.51 4.17
C VAL A 487 -16.27 -22.03 4.89
N LYS A 488 -16.67 -23.25 4.59
CA LYS A 488 -17.91 -23.81 5.15
C LYS A 488 -17.81 -24.23 6.61
N HIS A 489 -16.65 -24.70 7.02
CA HIS A 489 -16.38 -25.21 8.37
C HIS A 489 -15.03 -24.69 8.87
N GLY A 490 -14.85 -24.70 10.18
CA GLY A 490 -13.62 -24.23 10.81
C GLY A 490 -13.62 -22.72 11.13
N ASP A 491 -12.51 -22.27 11.66
CA ASP A 491 -12.26 -20.90 12.09
C ASP A 491 -11.29 -20.24 11.10
N PRO A 492 -11.73 -19.56 10.04
CA PRO A 492 -10.83 -19.00 9.02
C PRO A 492 -9.84 -17.95 9.55
N TRP A 493 -10.09 -17.42 10.76
CA TRP A 493 -9.16 -16.57 11.48
C TRP A 493 -8.04 -17.32 12.21
N LEU A 494 -7.99 -18.66 12.09
CA LEU A 494 -6.93 -19.54 12.54
C LEU A 494 -6.44 -20.40 11.37
N PRO A 495 -5.30 -21.11 11.51
CA PRO A 495 -4.93 -22.12 10.52
C PRO A 495 -6.00 -23.22 10.44
N LEU A 496 -6.50 -23.46 9.24
CA LEU A 496 -7.52 -24.44 8.93
C LEU A 496 -6.92 -25.86 8.79
N SER A 497 -7.75 -26.89 8.92
CA SER A 497 -7.32 -28.27 8.66
C SER A 497 -7.14 -28.53 7.16
N GLY A 498 -5.94 -28.93 6.74
CA GLY A 498 -5.61 -29.29 5.37
C GLY A 498 -6.13 -30.66 4.90
N THR A 499 -7.12 -31.25 5.64
CA THR A 499 -7.64 -32.60 5.33
C THR A 499 -8.84 -32.63 4.37
N GLY A 500 -9.29 -31.47 3.89
CA GLY A 500 -10.38 -31.33 2.92
C GLY A 500 -11.75 -30.97 3.52
N ARG A 501 -11.86 -30.96 4.86
CA ARG A 501 -13.11 -30.60 5.54
C ARG A 501 -13.37 -29.09 5.57
N GLU A 502 -12.30 -28.33 5.66
CA GLU A 502 -12.31 -26.88 5.90
C GLU A 502 -11.86 -26.10 4.65
N ASP A 503 -11.99 -26.70 3.48
CA ASP A 503 -11.60 -26.10 2.22
C ASP A 503 -12.48 -24.89 1.86
N VAL A 504 -11.91 -24.01 1.03
CA VAL A 504 -12.68 -22.98 0.33
C VAL A 504 -13.65 -23.63 -0.65
N ILE A 505 -14.93 -23.31 -0.54
CA ILE A 505 -16.00 -23.86 -1.41
C ILE A 505 -16.45 -22.90 -2.51
N GLY A 506 -15.91 -21.70 -2.55
CA GLY A 506 -16.23 -20.68 -3.55
C GLY A 506 -16.04 -19.26 -3.02
N THR A 507 -16.60 -18.31 -3.72
CA THR A 507 -16.61 -16.89 -3.37
C THR A 507 -18.03 -16.41 -3.10
N ILE A 508 -18.17 -15.33 -2.32
CA ILE A 508 -19.46 -14.64 -2.16
C ILE A 508 -20.01 -14.29 -3.54
N PRO A 509 -21.29 -14.63 -3.83
CA PRO A 509 -21.91 -14.27 -5.10
C PRO A 509 -21.87 -12.76 -5.35
N TYR A 510 -21.55 -12.33 -6.56
CA TYR A 510 -21.37 -10.92 -6.90
C TYR A 510 -22.60 -10.03 -6.59
N ARG A 511 -23.80 -10.59 -6.59
CA ARG A 511 -25.02 -9.87 -6.18
C ARG A 511 -25.05 -9.55 -4.68
N ASP A 512 -24.31 -10.34 -3.87
CA ASP A 512 -24.33 -10.30 -2.41
C ASP A 512 -23.10 -9.58 -1.84
N VAL A 513 -22.09 -9.21 -2.67
CA VAL A 513 -20.97 -8.38 -2.21
C VAL A 513 -21.48 -7.02 -1.74
N PRO A 514 -20.82 -6.38 -0.75
CA PRO A 514 -21.24 -5.10 -0.23
C PRO A 514 -21.33 -4.05 -1.35
N GLN A 515 -22.45 -3.37 -1.45
CA GLN A 515 -22.68 -2.35 -2.48
C GLN A 515 -23.85 -1.42 -2.13
N VAL A 516 -23.73 -0.17 -2.56
CA VAL A 516 -24.78 0.84 -2.42
C VAL A 516 -24.83 1.72 -3.67
N TYR A 517 -26.03 2.15 -4.04
CA TYR A 517 -26.27 3.05 -5.17
C TYR A 517 -27.34 4.06 -4.79
N ASP A 518 -27.05 5.35 -4.99
CA ASP A 518 -27.90 6.49 -4.69
C ASP A 518 -28.61 6.40 -3.33
N PRO A 519 -27.88 6.30 -2.21
CA PRO A 519 -28.51 6.19 -0.91
C PRO A 519 -29.24 7.49 -0.53
N PRO A 520 -30.32 7.40 0.27
CA PRO A 520 -31.07 8.58 0.74
C PRO A 520 -30.23 9.58 1.56
N SER A 521 -29.08 9.15 2.07
CA SER A 521 -28.12 10.01 2.77
C SER A 521 -27.40 10.99 1.85
N HIS A 522 -27.48 10.80 0.53
CA HIS A 522 -26.76 11.58 -0.48
C HIS A 522 -25.22 11.54 -0.30
N MET A 523 -24.69 10.53 0.36
CA MET A 523 -23.25 10.34 0.57
C MET A 523 -22.90 8.86 0.61
N VAL A 524 -21.72 8.53 0.11
CA VAL A 524 -21.03 7.24 0.24
C VAL A 524 -19.57 7.48 0.54
N PHE A 525 -18.93 6.62 1.35
CA PHE A 525 -17.53 6.77 1.69
C PHE A 525 -16.91 5.45 2.15
N SER A 526 -15.61 5.35 2.02
CA SER A 526 -14.80 4.29 2.61
C SER A 526 -13.45 4.87 3.05
N ALA A 527 -13.04 4.49 4.25
CA ALA A 527 -11.71 4.70 4.81
C ALA A 527 -11.12 3.37 5.31
N ASN A 528 -11.42 2.27 4.59
CA ASN A 528 -11.05 0.89 4.91
C ASN A 528 -11.74 0.33 6.18
N GLN A 529 -12.77 0.97 6.68
CA GLN A 529 -13.62 0.41 7.73
C GLN A 529 -14.42 -0.77 7.14
N ARG A 530 -14.93 -1.64 8.01
CA ARG A 530 -15.78 -2.74 7.59
C ARG A 530 -17.00 -2.22 6.80
N GLU A 531 -17.25 -2.82 5.66
CA GLU A 531 -18.25 -2.38 4.68
C GLU A 531 -19.69 -2.63 5.14
N VAL A 532 -19.88 -3.64 5.99
CA VAL A 532 -21.17 -4.23 6.34
C VAL A 532 -21.36 -4.32 7.85
N GLY A 533 -22.61 -4.29 8.29
CA GLY A 533 -22.97 -4.52 9.69
C GLY A 533 -22.74 -5.98 10.14
N ASN A 534 -22.84 -6.20 11.46
CA ASN A 534 -22.57 -7.51 12.08
C ASN A 534 -23.57 -8.61 11.66
N GLN A 535 -24.70 -8.23 11.05
CA GLN A 535 -25.70 -9.19 10.56
C GLN A 535 -25.47 -9.63 9.11
N TYR A 536 -24.38 -9.20 8.50
CA TYR A 536 -24.02 -9.66 7.16
C TYR A 536 -23.83 -11.17 7.15
N PRO A 537 -24.50 -11.90 6.23
CA PRO A 537 -24.59 -13.35 6.32
C PRO A 537 -23.35 -14.13 5.89
N TYR A 538 -22.29 -13.44 5.55
CA TYR A 538 -21.00 -14.05 5.19
C TYR A 538 -19.87 -13.54 6.09
N TYR A 539 -18.88 -14.40 6.31
CA TYR A 539 -17.63 -13.98 6.91
C TYR A 539 -16.75 -13.30 5.85
N ILE A 540 -16.24 -12.09 6.16
CA ILE A 540 -15.34 -11.36 5.26
C ILE A 540 -14.01 -10.99 5.92
N GLY A 541 -13.83 -11.25 7.20
CA GLY A 541 -12.63 -10.95 7.97
C GLY A 541 -12.96 -10.49 9.39
N THR A 542 -11.93 -10.32 10.19
CA THR A 542 -12.00 -9.79 11.56
C THR A 542 -11.47 -8.37 11.57
N THR A 543 -11.66 -7.64 12.65
CA THR A 543 -10.98 -6.35 12.87
C THR A 543 -9.50 -6.50 13.18
N TRP A 544 -9.05 -7.69 13.57
CA TRP A 544 -7.64 -7.93 13.82
C TRP A 544 -6.89 -8.06 12.50
N ASN A 545 -6.08 -7.04 12.16
CA ASN A 545 -5.21 -6.99 10.98
C ASN A 545 -5.90 -6.99 9.60
N PHE A 546 -7.24 -6.87 9.54
CA PHE A 546 -7.96 -6.79 8.28
C PHE A 546 -8.55 -5.40 8.07
N PHE A 547 -9.54 -5.00 8.86
CA PHE A 547 -10.16 -3.67 8.72
C PHE A 547 -9.45 -2.63 9.58
N THR A 548 -9.51 -1.37 9.18
CA THR A 548 -9.04 -0.26 10.03
C THR A 548 -10.00 0.00 11.19
N ASN A 549 -9.53 0.72 12.21
CA ASN A 549 -10.31 1.06 13.41
C ASN A 549 -11.43 2.07 13.21
N GLY A 550 -11.70 2.53 11.99
CA GLY A 550 -12.84 3.39 11.68
C GLY A 550 -12.69 4.88 12.01
N TYR A 551 -11.68 5.34 12.75
CA TYR A 551 -11.62 6.76 13.15
C TYR A 551 -11.53 7.74 11.99
N ARG A 552 -10.87 7.37 10.89
CA ARG A 552 -10.91 8.16 9.64
C ARG A 552 -12.29 8.18 9.03
N ALA A 553 -12.99 7.05 9.06
CA ALA A 553 -14.37 6.93 8.59
C ALA A 553 -15.33 7.77 9.43
N ASP A 554 -15.14 7.80 10.75
CA ASP A 554 -15.93 8.62 11.68
C ASP A 554 -15.75 10.12 11.41
N GLU A 555 -14.53 10.58 11.18
CA GLU A 555 -14.25 11.97 10.81
C GLU A 555 -14.87 12.34 9.46
N ILE A 556 -14.74 11.46 8.45
CA ILE A 556 -15.36 11.64 7.14
C ILE A 556 -16.89 11.67 7.29
N TYR A 557 -17.48 10.73 8.01
CA TYR A 557 -18.91 10.69 8.27
C TYR A 557 -19.38 11.95 8.98
N HIS A 558 -18.72 12.37 10.05
CA HIS A 558 -19.04 13.60 10.78
C HIS A 558 -19.04 14.81 9.86
N PHE A 559 -17.98 14.97 9.06
CA PHE A 559 -17.88 16.08 8.12
C PHE A 559 -19.00 16.03 7.07
N LEU A 560 -19.16 14.90 6.37
CA LEU A 560 -20.16 14.79 5.29
C LEU A 560 -21.60 14.89 5.81
N SER A 561 -21.92 14.38 7.01
CA SER A 561 -23.27 14.44 7.59
C SER A 561 -23.66 15.83 8.01
N THR A 562 -22.72 16.64 8.53
CA THR A 562 -22.96 17.98 9.06
C THR A 562 -22.89 19.11 8.03
N HIS A 563 -22.37 18.84 6.83
CA HIS A 563 -22.22 19.83 5.76
C HIS A 563 -23.16 19.54 4.58
N ASN A 564 -23.72 20.61 4.04
CA ASN A 564 -24.48 20.62 2.78
C ASN A 564 -23.85 21.64 1.83
N HIS A 565 -24.24 21.62 0.55
CA HIS A 565 -23.74 22.54 -0.48
C HIS A 565 -22.21 22.58 -0.56
N MET A 566 -21.57 21.41 -0.42
CA MET A 566 -20.11 21.28 -0.45
C MET A 566 -19.53 21.62 -1.82
N THR A 567 -18.37 22.25 -1.79
CA THR A 567 -17.55 22.63 -2.96
C THR A 567 -16.30 21.77 -3.04
N MET A 568 -15.52 21.89 -4.13
CA MET A 568 -14.20 21.26 -4.23
C MET A 568 -13.28 21.70 -3.08
N LYS A 569 -13.38 22.96 -2.63
CA LYS A 569 -12.62 23.45 -1.48
C LYS A 569 -12.96 22.70 -0.18
N ASN A 570 -14.23 22.38 0.07
CA ASN A 570 -14.64 21.60 1.24
C ASN A 570 -14.05 20.19 1.16
N PHE A 571 -14.03 19.57 -0.02
CA PHE A 571 -13.43 18.26 -0.24
C PHE A 571 -11.91 18.30 -0.03
N ALA A 572 -11.22 19.33 -0.54
CA ALA A 572 -9.80 19.52 -0.31
C ALA A 572 -9.50 19.76 1.19
N THR A 573 -10.35 20.52 1.91
CA THR A 573 -10.23 20.69 3.36
C THR A 573 -10.31 19.34 4.08
N LEU A 574 -11.29 18.49 3.73
CA LEU A 574 -11.42 17.17 4.34
C LEU A 574 -10.24 16.24 4.01
N GLN A 575 -9.76 16.21 2.74
CA GLN A 575 -8.58 15.42 2.37
C GLN A 575 -7.29 15.85 3.12
N ASN A 576 -7.22 17.10 3.55
CA ASN A 576 -6.07 17.63 4.29
C ASN A 576 -6.35 17.76 5.80
N SER A 577 -7.44 17.16 6.32
CA SER A 577 -7.78 17.21 7.74
C SER A 577 -6.80 16.38 8.56
N THR A 578 -6.17 17.04 9.53
CA THR A 578 -5.31 16.41 10.54
C THR A 578 -6.02 16.28 11.90
N ARG A 579 -7.35 16.33 11.91
CA ARG A 579 -8.14 16.12 13.13
C ARG A 579 -8.18 14.63 13.49
N ASP A 580 -7.79 14.34 14.71
CA ASP A 580 -7.86 13.00 15.31
C ASP A 580 -9.21 12.83 16.03
N TYR A 581 -10.05 11.96 15.47
CA TYR A 581 -11.38 11.69 16.02
C TYR A 581 -11.32 10.98 17.38
N LEU A 582 -10.40 10.02 17.55
CA LEU A 582 -10.19 9.29 18.81
C LEU A 582 -9.79 10.22 19.94
N ALA A 583 -8.96 11.21 19.67
CA ALA A 583 -8.58 12.24 20.64
C ALA A 583 -9.82 12.97 21.19
N GLY A 584 -10.76 13.31 20.32
CA GLY A 584 -12.03 13.94 20.71
C GLY A 584 -12.85 13.13 21.69
N LEU A 585 -12.77 11.80 21.63
CA LEU A 585 -13.47 10.87 22.52
C LEU A 585 -12.75 10.69 23.89
N ILE A 586 -11.45 10.56 23.86
CA ILE A 586 -10.65 10.12 25.01
C ILE A 586 -10.12 11.28 25.86
N VAL A 587 -9.71 12.41 25.24
CA VAL A 587 -9.17 13.55 25.98
C VAL A 587 -10.12 14.04 27.08
N PRO A 588 -11.46 14.14 26.88
CA PRO A 588 -12.38 14.51 27.95
C PRO A 588 -12.37 13.54 29.15
N LYS A 589 -12.17 12.22 28.91
CA LYS A 589 -12.06 11.21 29.95
C LYS A 589 -10.75 11.36 30.73
N LEU A 590 -9.64 11.59 30.02
CA LEU A 590 -8.36 11.88 30.66
C LEU A 590 -8.44 13.13 31.56
N LEU A 591 -8.98 14.24 31.04
CA LEU A 591 -9.13 15.48 31.81
C LEU A 591 -10.00 15.25 33.06
N SER A 592 -11.04 14.43 32.96
CA SER A 592 -11.87 14.04 34.10
C SER A 592 -11.08 13.21 35.14
N ALA A 593 -10.28 12.25 34.69
CA ALA A 593 -9.45 11.43 35.55
C ALA A 593 -8.39 12.24 36.31
N LEU A 594 -7.92 13.35 35.73
CA LEU A 594 -6.91 14.24 36.33
C LEU A 594 -7.47 15.21 37.37
N ARG A 595 -8.79 15.43 37.43
CA ARG A 595 -9.40 16.44 38.37
C ARG A 595 -9.21 16.10 39.85
N SER A 596 -9.12 14.84 40.21
CA SER A 596 -9.06 14.34 41.59
C SER A 596 -7.64 14.24 42.15
N GLN A 597 -6.61 14.71 41.44
CA GLN A 597 -5.22 14.57 41.84
C GLN A 597 -4.48 15.89 41.92
N PRO A 598 -3.56 16.06 42.87
CA PRO A 598 -2.64 17.21 42.85
C PRO A 598 -1.68 17.07 41.66
N LEU A 599 -1.65 18.06 40.79
CA LEU A 599 -0.77 18.11 39.63
C LEU A 599 0.42 19.03 39.89
N THR A 600 1.60 18.70 39.36
CA THR A 600 2.76 19.59 39.29
C THR A 600 2.46 20.79 38.35
N ALA A 601 3.25 21.81 38.38
CA ALA A 601 3.10 22.99 37.49
C ALA A 601 3.18 22.57 36.00
N GLN A 602 4.11 21.66 35.70
CA GLN A 602 4.29 21.14 34.32
C GLN A 602 3.08 20.26 33.87
N GLN A 603 2.56 19.42 34.76
CA GLN A 603 1.36 18.65 34.49
C GLN A 603 0.12 19.52 34.27
N ARG A 604 -0.05 20.58 35.07
CA ARG A 604 -1.15 21.56 34.89
C ARG A 604 -1.06 22.28 33.56
N GLN A 605 0.15 22.68 33.14
CA GLN A 605 0.34 23.31 31.84
C GLN A 605 -0.02 22.35 30.70
N ALA A 606 0.42 21.08 30.74
CA ALA A 606 0.08 20.07 29.78
C ALA A 606 -1.43 19.76 29.74
N GLN A 607 -2.07 19.68 30.93
CA GLN A 607 -3.54 19.54 31.04
C GLN A 607 -4.27 20.71 30.39
N THR A 608 -3.80 21.95 30.62
CA THR A 608 -4.38 23.15 30.02
C THR A 608 -4.26 23.12 28.48
N LEU A 609 -3.12 22.70 27.94
CA LEU A 609 -2.93 22.55 26.49
C LEU A 609 -3.92 21.56 25.91
N LEU A 610 -4.13 20.39 26.54
CA LEU A 610 -5.12 19.40 26.11
C LEU A 610 -6.57 19.92 26.23
N ALA A 611 -6.89 20.68 27.29
CA ALA A 611 -8.23 21.19 27.51
C ALA A 611 -8.70 22.21 26.46
N HIS A 612 -7.77 22.95 25.84
CA HIS A 612 -8.05 23.92 24.79
C HIS A 612 -7.76 23.39 23.37
N TRP A 613 -7.41 22.12 23.26
CA TRP A 613 -7.06 21.52 21.98
C TRP A 613 -8.31 20.98 21.27
N ASN A 614 -8.39 21.24 19.98
CA ASN A 614 -9.50 20.81 19.10
C ASN A 614 -9.33 19.43 18.46
N GLY A 615 -8.29 18.66 18.83
CA GLY A 615 -7.96 17.37 18.22
C GLY A 615 -7.10 17.47 16.95
N ASP A 616 -6.65 18.66 16.56
CA ASP A 616 -5.85 18.85 15.35
C ASP A 616 -4.38 18.46 15.58
N MET A 617 -3.93 17.41 14.92
CA MET A 617 -2.56 16.88 14.91
C MET A 617 -1.63 17.74 14.04
N ASN A 618 -1.73 19.07 14.15
CA ASN A 618 -0.88 19.99 13.42
C ASN A 618 0.58 19.90 13.91
N ALA A 619 1.54 20.02 12.99
CA ALA A 619 2.99 19.97 13.31
C ALA A 619 3.42 20.96 14.41
N ASN A 620 2.73 22.08 14.54
CA ASN A 620 2.99 23.12 15.55
C ASN A 620 2.19 22.93 16.85
N SER A 621 1.42 21.84 16.99
CA SER A 621 0.62 21.58 18.19
C SER A 621 1.45 20.85 19.25
N ALA A 622 1.56 21.44 20.44
CA ALA A 622 2.14 20.78 21.60
C ALA A 622 1.17 19.75 22.22
N ALA A 623 -0.13 20.03 22.18
CA ALA A 623 -1.16 19.12 22.65
C ALA A 623 -1.16 17.78 21.86
N ALA A 624 -0.89 17.81 20.56
CA ALA A 624 -0.76 16.63 19.72
C ALA A 624 0.36 15.69 20.22
N SER A 625 1.53 16.23 20.60
CA SER A 625 2.61 15.41 21.17
C SER A 625 2.22 14.81 22.53
N ILE A 626 1.50 15.55 23.36
CA ILE A 626 1.01 15.07 24.65
C ILE A 626 -0.01 13.94 24.43
N TRP A 627 -0.97 14.16 23.56
CA TRP A 627 -1.99 13.16 23.21
C TRP A 627 -1.39 11.87 22.69
N TRP A 628 -0.57 11.94 21.65
CA TRP A 628 0.02 10.75 21.04
C TRP A 628 0.88 9.95 22.02
N THR A 629 1.73 10.64 22.80
CA THR A 629 2.59 9.98 23.79
C THR A 629 1.76 9.39 24.92
N PHE A 630 0.69 10.07 25.35
CA PHE A 630 -0.25 9.55 26.33
C PHE A 630 -0.95 8.30 25.81
N TRP A 631 -1.53 8.33 24.63
CA TRP A 631 -2.26 7.18 24.07
C TRP A 631 -1.35 5.95 23.92
N THR A 632 -0.17 6.15 23.37
CA THR A 632 0.84 5.08 23.26
C THR A 632 1.20 4.50 24.63
N THR A 633 1.33 5.34 25.65
CA THR A 633 1.64 4.90 27.01
C THR A 633 0.45 4.20 27.67
N TYR A 634 -0.76 4.70 27.46
CA TYR A 634 -1.99 4.13 27.99
C TYR A 634 -2.26 2.72 27.42
N LEU A 635 -2.06 2.54 26.10
CA LEU A 635 -2.08 1.21 25.46
C LEU A 635 -1.08 0.26 26.13
N ARG A 636 0.17 0.68 26.25
CA ARG A 636 1.24 -0.13 26.81
C ARG A 636 0.96 -0.49 28.29
N ASP A 637 0.48 0.45 29.08
CA ASP A 637 0.24 0.23 30.52
C ASP A 637 -1.01 -0.61 30.77
N THR A 638 -1.93 -0.70 29.81
CA THR A 638 -3.10 -1.57 29.84
C THR A 638 -2.74 -3.00 29.42
N PHE A 639 -2.19 -3.18 28.22
CA PHE A 639 -1.93 -4.49 27.64
C PHE A 639 -0.58 -5.08 28.02
N GLY A 640 0.44 -4.27 28.25
CA GLY A 640 1.81 -4.72 28.51
C GLY A 640 1.98 -5.71 29.66
N PRO A 641 1.39 -5.49 30.84
CA PRO A 641 1.45 -6.46 31.94
C PRO A 641 0.93 -7.85 31.56
N TRP A 642 -0.13 -7.90 30.75
CA TRP A 642 -0.71 -9.16 30.27
C TRP A 642 0.20 -9.81 29.22
N TRP A 643 0.76 -9.03 28.26
CA TRP A 643 1.70 -9.51 27.27
C TRP A 643 2.93 -10.15 27.91
N GLN A 644 3.46 -9.52 28.95
CA GLN A 644 4.57 -10.04 29.72
C GLN A 644 4.23 -11.32 30.47
N ALA A 645 3.11 -11.32 31.21
CA ALA A 645 2.71 -12.46 32.03
C ALA A 645 2.36 -13.71 31.21
N TYR A 646 1.82 -13.52 30.01
CA TYR A 646 1.42 -14.63 29.13
C TYR A 646 2.43 -14.88 28.01
N HIS A 647 3.60 -14.25 28.06
CA HIS A 647 4.68 -14.42 27.09
C HIS A 647 4.21 -14.29 25.64
N VAL A 648 3.36 -13.28 25.37
CA VAL A 648 2.91 -13.00 24.00
C VAL A 648 4.13 -12.63 23.15
N PRO A 649 4.36 -13.29 22.01
CA PRO A 649 5.59 -13.09 21.23
C PRO A 649 5.57 -11.76 20.49
N THR A 650 6.23 -10.76 21.07
CA THR A 650 6.42 -9.42 20.44
C THR A 650 7.75 -9.27 19.70
N ALA A 651 8.74 -10.15 20.03
CA ALA A 651 10.08 -10.12 19.45
C ALA A 651 10.14 -10.49 17.95
N LEU A 652 9.03 -11.00 17.40
CA LEU A 652 8.93 -11.37 15.97
C LEU A 652 8.67 -10.18 15.06
N ASP A 653 8.71 -8.96 15.60
CA ASP A 653 8.27 -7.76 14.87
C ASP A 653 6.86 -7.97 14.30
N SER A 654 6.04 -8.70 15.04
CA SER A 654 4.69 -9.11 14.68
C SER A 654 3.70 -7.97 14.91
N ASN A 655 2.53 -8.11 14.32
CA ASN A 655 1.40 -7.24 14.62
C ASN A 655 0.88 -7.40 16.07
N LEU A 656 1.50 -8.25 16.87
CA LEU A 656 1.21 -8.43 18.29
C LEU A 656 1.96 -7.45 19.21
N ALA A 657 2.89 -6.66 18.69
CA ALA A 657 3.50 -5.56 19.43
C ALA A 657 2.43 -4.51 19.75
N ILE A 658 2.33 -4.12 21.03
CA ILE A 658 1.39 -3.09 21.46
C ILE A 658 1.82 -1.75 20.89
N SER A 659 1.08 -1.23 19.96
CA SER A 659 1.34 0.07 19.36
C SER A 659 0.05 0.72 18.85
N PRO A 660 -0.01 2.06 18.81
CA PRO A 660 -1.09 2.76 18.13
C PRO A 660 -1.19 2.31 16.66
N GLY A 661 -2.41 2.24 16.13
CA GLY A 661 -2.70 1.84 14.75
C GLY A 661 -2.90 0.35 14.53
N GLN A 662 -2.77 -0.42 15.56
CA GLN A 662 -3.23 -1.80 15.59
C GLN A 662 -4.71 -1.78 15.99
N ALA A 663 -5.62 -1.82 15.01
CA ALA A 663 -7.03 -1.53 15.20
C ALA A 663 -7.68 -2.13 16.47
N PRO A 664 -7.51 -3.41 16.79
CA PRO A 664 -8.17 -3.98 17.97
C PRO A 664 -7.71 -3.38 19.28
N PHE A 665 -6.45 -2.99 19.42
CA PHE A 665 -5.98 -2.37 20.68
C PHE A 665 -6.62 -1.01 20.90
N ASP A 666 -6.69 -0.21 19.85
CA ASP A 666 -7.26 1.13 19.93
C ASP A 666 -8.76 1.06 20.21
N GLU A 667 -9.50 0.22 19.47
CA GLU A 667 -10.95 0.07 19.60
C GLU A 667 -11.38 -0.50 20.93
N ASP A 668 -10.68 -1.53 21.43
CA ASP A 668 -10.99 -2.12 22.71
C ASP A 668 -10.69 -1.16 23.85
N LEU A 669 -9.54 -0.51 23.83
CA LEU A 669 -9.17 0.45 24.87
C LEU A 669 -10.12 1.67 24.87
N GLU A 670 -10.52 2.16 23.70
CA GLU A 670 -11.57 3.17 23.56
C GLU A 670 -12.88 2.69 24.18
N ALA A 671 -13.37 1.53 23.76
CA ALA A 671 -14.65 0.99 24.19
C ALA A 671 -14.70 0.78 25.73
N TRP A 672 -13.63 0.21 26.29
CA TRP A 672 -13.54 0.01 27.76
C TRP A 672 -13.43 1.34 28.50
N THR A 673 -12.65 2.29 27.98
CA THR A 673 -12.52 3.62 28.58
C THR A 673 -13.84 4.38 28.62
N LEU A 674 -14.64 4.28 27.57
CA LEU A 674 -15.89 5.00 27.41
C LEU A 674 -17.06 4.33 28.16
N SER A 675 -17.16 2.99 28.10
CA SER A 675 -18.37 2.23 28.46
C SER A 675 -18.17 1.23 29.59
N ASP A 676 -16.93 0.77 29.87
CA ASP A 676 -16.60 -0.20 30.92
C ASP A 676 -15.28 0.15 31.63
N PRO A 677 -15.22 1.29 32.36
CA PRO A 677 -13.97 1.78 32.96
C PRO A 677 -13.40 0.90 34.08
N THR A 678 -14.10 -0.16 34.45
CA THR A 678 -13.67 -1.21 35.42
C THR A 678 -13.34 -2.54 34.76
N ASN A 679 -13.23 -2.57 33.42
CA ASN A 679 -12.95 -3.78 32.67
C ASN A 679 -11.74 -4.53 33.23
N PRO A 680 -11.83 -5.86 33.38
CA PRO A 680 -10.73 -6.69 33.91
C PRO A 680 -9.40 -6.56 33.16
N ALA A 681 -9.41 -6.07 31.93
CA ALA A 681 -8.20 -5.80 31.16
C ALA A 681 -7.31 -4.71 31.80
N PHE A 682 -7.88 -3.78 32.55
CA PHE A 682 -7.12 -2.78 33.31
C PHE A 682 -6.40 -3.38 34.54
N ASN A 683 -6.84 -4.53 35.06
CA ASN A 683 -6.22 -5.16 36.20
C ASN A 683 -4.80 -5.64 35.87
N LEU A 684 -4.02 -5.88 36.94
CA LEU A 684 -2.74 -6.56 36.75
C LEU A 684 -2.96 -8.08 36.76
N PRO A 685 -2.14 -8.84 36.03
CA PRO A 685 -2.19 -10.31 36.08
C PRO A 685 -1.99 -10.90 37.50
N SER A 686 -1.36 -10.15 38.42
CA SER A 686 -1.22 -10.49 39.85
C SER A 686 -2.54 -10.44 40.62
N GLY A 687 -3.64 -9.96 40.01
CA GLY A 687 -4.94 -9.82 40.66
C GLY A 687 -5.22 -8.41 41.19
N ALA A 688 -4.24 -7.50 41.22
CA ALA A 688 -4.47 -6.11 41.64
C ALA A 688 -5.45 -5.43 40.70
N LYS A 689 -6.53 -4.90 41.27
CA LYS A 689 -7.58 -4.21 40.52
C LYS A 689 -7.14 -2.78 40.15
N ARG A 690 -7.46 -2.35 38.95
CA ARG A 690 -7.26 -1.00 38.50
C ARG A 690 -8.46 -0.57 37.62
N THR A 691 -8.69 0.72 37.53
CA THR A 691 -9.69 1.34 36.66
C THR A 691 -9.01 2.05 35.50
N ALA A 692 -9.77 2.33 34.44
CA ALA A 692 -9.32 3.16 33.33
C ALA A 692 -8.70 4.49 33.82
N ALA A 693 -9.36 5.16 34.79
CA ALA A 693 -8.89 6.43 35.35
C ALA A 693 -7.52 6.31 36.03
N GLU A 694 -7.25 5.23 36.74
CA GLU A 694 -5.96 5.00 37.39
C GLU A 694 -4.85 4.75 36.37
N VAL A 695 -5.12 3.95 35.36
CA VAL A 695 -4.14 3.70 34.28
C VAL A 695 -3.89 4.98 33.46
N MET A 696 -4.94 5.77 33.16
CA MET A 696 -4.78 7.07 32.46
C MET A 696 -3.93 8.06 33.24
N ARG A 697 -4.10 8.14 34.58
CA ARG A 697 -3.26 9.02 35.43
C ARG A 697 -1.80 8.62 35.39
N SER A 698 -1.51 7.34 35.55
CA SER A 698 -0.16 6.79 35.46
C SER A 698 0.46 7.06 34.07
N ALA A 699 -0.30 6.81 33.02
CA ALA A 699 0.15 7.05 31.66
C ALA A 699 0.42 8.53 31.37
N PHE A 700 -0.40 9.43 31.91
CA PHE A 700 -0.18 10.88 31.76
C PHE A 700 1.10 11.35 32.48
N GLU A 701 1.35 10.86 33.69
CA GLU A 701 2.59 11.18 34.44
C GLU A 701 3.82 10.71 33.66
N GLN A 702 3.81 9.47 33.15
CA GLN A 702 4.89 8.94 32.32
C GLN A 702 5.07 9.74 31.00
N THR A 703 3.98 10.22 30.41
CA THR A 703 3.98 11.08 29.24
C THR A 703 4.75 12.37 29.50
N ILE A 704 4.45 13.05 30.59
CA ILE A 704 5.13 14.29 31.00
C ILE A 704 6.63 14.05 31.18
N HIS A 705 6.98 12.97 31.87
CA HIS A 705 8.39 12.59 32.05
C HIS A 705 9.08 12.32 30.71
N THR A 706 8.45 11.53 29.82
CA THR A 706 9.00 11.17 28.52
C THR A 706 9.22 12.38 27.62
N LEU A 707 8.22 13.27 27.51
CA LEU A 707 8.34 14.47 26.68
C LEU A 707 9.30 15.49 27.28
N SER A 708 9.34 15.63 28.60
CA SER A 708 10.28 16.48 29.30
C SER A 708 11.74 16.05 29.03
N ALA A 709 12.01 14.77 29.12
CA ALA A 709 13.33 14.19 28.81
C ALA A 709 13.73 14.39 27.35
N LYS A 710 12.78 14.29 26.42
CA LYS A 710 13.02 14.35 24.97
C LYS A 710 13.08 15.77 24.41
N LEU A 711 12.23 16.68 24.92
CA LEU A 711 11.98 17.99 24.33
C LEU A 711 12.26 19.16 25.25
N GLY A 712 12.62 18.89 26.53
CA GLY A 712 12.84 19.88 27.57
C GLY A 712 11.60 20.14 28.44
N THR A 713 11.76 20.94 29.49
CA THR A 713 10.77 21.04 30.58
C THR A 713 9.55 21.92 30.29
N ASP A 714 9.51 22.66 29.18
CA ASP A 714 8.41 23.53 28.80
C ASP A 714 7.39 22.81 27.89
N PRO A 715 6.20 22.42 28.40
CA PRO A 715 5.16 21.75 27.58
C PRO A 715 4.72 22.54 26.35
N GLY A 716 4.78 23.86 26.37
CA GLY A 716 4.43 24.71 25.22
C GLY A 716 5.37 24.57 24.02
N LYS A 717 6.54 23.99 24.23
CA LYS A 717 7.55 23.73 23.18
C LYS A 717 7.57 22.29 22.68
N TRP A 718 6.69 21.44 23.14
CA TRP A 718 6.60 20.04 22.71
C TRP A 718 5.86 19.87 21.39
N LEU A 719 6.27 20.63 20.38
CA LEU A 719 5.59 20.64 19.07
C LEU A 719 5.64 19.29 18.40
N TRP A 720 4.52 18.87 17.83
CA TRP A 720 4.37 17.56 17.15
C TRP A 720 5.41 17.35 16.05
N GLY A 721 5.64 18.33 15.21
CA GLY A 721 6.64 18.26 14.14
C GLY A 721 8.10 18.19 14.61
N ARG A 722 8.39 18.24 15.92
CA ARG A 722 9.73 17.95 16.47
C ARG A 722 9.97 16.47 16.74
N ILE A 723 8.91 15.67 16.79
CA ILE A 723 8.98 14.24 17.06
C ILE A 723 8.32 13.41 15.98
N HIS A 724 7.47 14.00 15.15
CA HIS A 724 6.79 13.35 14.03
C HIS A 724 7.20 13.99 12.71
N PHE A 725 7.56 13.15 11.74
CA PHE A 725 8.13 13.57 10.45
C PHE A 725 7.47 12.81 9.31
N ARG A 726 7.53 13.43 8.12
CA ARG A 726 7.19 12.75 6.87
C ARG A 726 8.40 12.82 5.92
N ALA A 727 8.66 11.73 5.20
CA ALA A 727 9.76 11.62 4.24
C ALA A 727 9.32 10.84 3.00
N PHE A 728 9.94 11.12 1.86
CA PHE A 728 9.71 10.35 0.62
C PHE A 728 11.05 9.71 0.20
N PRO A 729 11.33 8.47 0.64
CA PRO A 729 12.58 7.80 0.33
C PRO A 729 12.69 7.51 -1.17
N SER A 730 13.91 7.44 -1.66
CA SER A 730 14.17 6.92 -3.00
C SER A 730 13.80 5.43 -3.07
N LEU A 731 13.17 5.05 -4.16
CA LEU A 731 12.84 3.65 -4.45
C LEU A 731 14.09 2.74 -4.43
N ALA A 732 15.24 3.27 -4.82
CA ALA A 732 16.53 2.58 -4.78
C ALA A 732 17.24 2.66 -3.41
N GLN A 733 16.59 3.18 -2.36
CA GLN A 733 17.14 3.38 -1.01
C GLN A 733 18.41 4.26 -0.97
N ILE A 734 18.59 5.12 -1.96
CA ILE A 734 19.68 6.11 -2.02
C ILE A 734 19.17 7.41 -1.41
N SER A 735 19.65 7.77 -0.23
CA SER A 735 19.10 8.91 0.54
C SER A 735 19.16 10.25 -0.20
N SER A 736 20.22 10.50 -0.99
CA SER A 736 20.36 11.71 -1.80
C SER A 736 19.36 11.83 -2.96
N LEU A 737 18.72 10.74 -3.35
CA LEU A 737 17.67 10.69 -4.36
C LEU A 737 16.25 10.76 -3.76
N GLY A 738 16.12 10.70 -2.44
CA GLY A 738 14.86 10.87 -1.73
C GLY A 738 14.53 12.35 -1.45
N TYR A 739 13.40 12.56 -0.80
CA TYR A 739 13.03 13.85 -0.21
C TYR A 739 13.25 13.75 1.31
N PRO A 740 14.02 14.65 1.91
CA PRO A 740 14.39 14.52 3.31
C PRO A 740 13.19 14.64 4.24
N LYS A 741 13.33 14.13 5.45
CA LYS A 741 12.28 14.22 6.46
C LYS A 741 12.08 15.66 6.90
N HIS A 742 10.81 16.05 7.02
CA HIS A 742 10.37 17.32 7.57
C HIS A 742 9.31 17.08 8.65
N GLY A 743 9.25 17.95 9.65
CA GLY A 743 8.19 17.90 10.66
C GLY A 743 6.82 17.99 9.99
N ALA A 744 5.92 17.08 10.32
CA ALA A 744 4.62 16.96 9.67
C ALA A 744 3.49 16.83 10.67
N GLY A 745 2.29 17.23 10.23
CA GLY A 745 1.03 16.98 10.91
C GLY A 745 0.48 15.59 10.60
N GLY A 746 -0.71 15.33 11.15
CA GLY A 746 -1.42 14.06 11.01
C GLY A 746 -0.83 12.92 11.84
N ASP A 747 -1.55 11.83 11.86
CA ASP A 747 -1.17 10.51 12.34
C ASP A 747 -1.93 9.46 11.51
N GLN A 748 -1.96 8.22 11.93
CA GLN A 748 -2.63 7.16 11.18
C GLN A 748 -4.16 7.22 11.22
N TRP A 749 -4.76 7.97 12.16
CA TRP A 749 -6.22 8.10 12.32
C TRP A 749 -6.78 9.36 11.67
N THR A 750 -5.92 10.26 11.24
CA THR A 750 -6.36 11.48 10.55
C THR A 750 -6.67 11.21 9.08
N VAL A 751 -7.55 11.98 8.45
CA VAL A 751 -7.88 11.85 7.03
C VAL A 751 -6.64 12.09 6.17
N ASP A 752 -5.84 13.12 6.48
CA ASP A 752 -4.45 13.27 5.97
C ASP A 752 -3.52 12.33 6.75
N ALA A 753 -3.66 11.03 6.50
CA ALA A 753 -2.98 10.03 7.27
C ALA A 753 -1.46 10.09 7.11
N ALA A 754 -0.75 9.89 8.23
CA ALA A 754 0.69 9.79 8.30
C ALA A 754 1.07 8.46 8.95
N ASP A 755 1.02 7.38 8.17
CA ASP A 755 1.27 6.02 8.62
C ASP A 755 2.76 5.74 8.86
N GLY A 756 3.05 4.70 9.63
CA GLY A 756 4.40 4.17 9.77
C GLY A 756 5.23 4.72 10.92
N GLY A 757 4.61 5.31 11.93
CA GLY A 757 5.26 5.76 13.15
C GLY A 757 5.90 7.14 13.06
N MET A 758 6.95 7.40 13.86
CA MET A 758 7.51 8.76 14.03
C MET A 758 8.15 9.35 12.77
N VAL A 759 8.51 8.54 11.79
CA VAL A 759 8.89 8.97 10.44
C VAL A 759 7.96 8.27 9.46
N SER A 760 6.90 8.96 9.06
CA SER A 760 5.95 8.44 8.09
C SER A 760 6.53 8.45 6.69
N THR A 761 6.38 7.33 6.00
CA THR A 761 6.72 7.17 4.58
C THR A 761 5.52 6.68 3.77
N ALA A 762 4.34 6.61 4.38
CA ALA A 762 3.10 6.20 3.74
C ALA A 762 1.97 7.17 4.10
N GLY A 763 0.99 7.30 3.22
CA GLY A 763 -0.14 8.22 3.36
C GLY A 763 -0.68 8.64 2.00
N PRO A 764 -1.38 9.79 1.89
CA PRO A 764 -1.98 10.27 0.64
C PRO A 764 -1.00 10.27 -0.53
N SER A 765 -1.11 9.26 -1.39
CA SER A 765 -0.21 9.08 -2.53
C SER A 765 -0.74 9.68 -3.83
N TRP A 766 -2.06 9.89 -3.92
CA TRP A 766 -2.74 10.61 -4.98
C TRP A 766 -4.03 11.23 -4.45
N ARG A 767 -4.13 12.55 -4.41
CA ARG A 767 -5.37 13.25 -4.08
C ARG A 767 -6.06 13.68 -5.36
N MET A 768 -7.33 13.30 -5.53
CA MET A 768 -8.17 13.66 -6.66
C MET A 768 -9.54 14.14 -6.19
N ILE A 769 -10.04 15.18 -6.81
CA ILE A 769 -11.41 15.68 -6.65
C ILE A 769 -12.00 15.85 -8.04
N VAL A 770 -13.18 15.28 -8.26
CA VAL A 770 -13.99 15.47 -9.47
C VAL A 770 -15.34 16.04 -9.06
N ALA A 771 -15.73 17.17 -9.63
CA ALA A 771 -17.01 17.82 -9.38
C ALA A 771 -17.67 18.12 -10.73
N TRP A 772 -18.75 17.44 -11.01
CA TRP A 772 -19.49 17.63 -12.27
C TRP A 772 -20.07 19.07 -12.33
N GLY A 773 -19.89 19.71 -13.47
CA GLY A 773 -20.22 21.13 -13.66
C GLY A 773 -19.16 22.14 -13.20
N THR A 774 -18.13 21.69 -12.48
CA THR A 774 -17.01 22.56 -12.00
C THR A 774 -15.67 22.16 -12.62
N GLY A 775 -15.29 20.89 -12.57
CA GLY A 775 -14.05 20.38 -13.09
C GLY A 775 -13.46 19.24 -12.26
N ALA A 776 -12.15 19.00 -12.49
CA ALA A 776 -11.40 18.01 -11.75
C ALA A 776 -10.01 18.55 -11.39
N GLU A 777 -9.48 18.13 -10.25
CA GLU A 777 -8.13 18.49 -9.80
C GLU A 777 -7.45 17.32 -9.09
N GLY A 778 -6.12 17.33 -9.07
CA GLY A 778 -5.35 16.29 -8.40
C GLY A 778 -3.91 16.70 -8.14
N VAL A 779 -3.26 15.97 -7.23
CA VAL A 779 -1.85 16.17 -6.84
C VAL A 779 -1.29 14.92 -6.18
N TYR A 780 0.01 14.67 -6.32
CA TYR A 780 0.71 13.59 -5.62
C TYR A 780 2.12 13.99 -5.18
N PRO A 781 2.68 13.35 -4.13
CA PRO A 781 4.03 13.65 -3.65
C PRO A 781 5.07 13.03 -4.59
N GLY A 782 5.53 13.82 -5.57
CA GLY A 782 6.47 13.33 -6.58
C GLY A 782 6.44 14.17 -7.84
N GLY A 783 6.62 13.52 -8.95
CA GLY A 783 6.55 14.07 -10.30
C GLY A 783 6.57 12.95 -11.35
N GLN A 784 6.46 13.29 -12.62
CA GLN A 784 6.30 12.32 -13.71
C GLN A 784 7.58 11.56 -14.08
N SER A 785 8.77 12.10 -13.77
CA SER A 785 10.05 11.53 -14.19
C SER A 785 10.75 10.82 -13.04
N GLU A 786 11.40 9.68 -13.31
CA GLU A 786 12.34 9.03 -12.38
C GLU A 786 13.77 9.60 -12.48
N ASN A 787 14.06 10.46 -13.46
CA ASN A 787 15.34 11.12 -13.58
C ASN A 787 15.48 12.20 -12.50
N PRO A 788 16.42 12.05 -11.53
CA PRO A 788 16.54 12.96 -10.40
C PRO A 788 16.95 14.39 -10.78
N LEU A 789 17.49 14.60 -11.97
CA LEU A 789 17.85 15.92 -12.50
C LEU A 789 16.70 16.57 -13.26
N SER A 790 15.63 15.84 -13.57
CA SER A 790 14.47 16.39 -14.28
C SER A 790 13.69 17.35 -13.41
N PRO A 791 13.24 18.51 -13.94
CA PRO A 791 12.26 19.35 -13.25
C PRO A 791 10.99 18.60 -12.83
N TRP A 792 10.63 17.51 -13.51
CA TRP A 792 9.47 16.68 -13.21
C TRP A 792 9.77 15.51 -12.24
N TYR A 793 10.88 15.55 -11.52
CA TYR A 793 11.18 14.50 -10.54
C TYR A 793 10.34 14.62 -9.24
N LYS A 794 10.21 15.85 -8.71
CA LYS A 794 9.58 16.16 -7.43
C LYS A 794 8.76 17.45 -7.43
N ASN A 795 8.37 17.92 -8.62
CA ASN A 795 7.75 19.23 -8.81
C ASN A 795 6.37 19.40 -8.14
N GLN A 796 5.65 18.31 -7.86
CA GLN A 796 4.33 18.40 -7.22
C GLN A 796 4.40 18.36 -5.68
N ILE A 797 5.54 17.97 -5.08
CA ILE A 797 5.69 17.88 -3.61
C ILE A 797 5.32 19.18 -2.91
N PRO A 798 5.77 20.39 -3.33
CA PRO A 798 5.42 21.63 -2.64
C PRO A 798 3.91 21.92 -2.66
N ALA A 799 3.20 21.61 -3.73
CA ALA A 799 1.75 21.78 -3.81
C ALA A 799 1.05 20.76 -2.90
N TRP A 800 1.40 19.48 -3.00
CA TRP A 800 0.87 18.42 -2.17
C TRP A 800 1.07 18.73 -0.66
N TRP A 801 2.27 19.15 -0.27
CA TRP A 801 2.61 19.47 1.13
C TRP A 801 1.79 20.62 1.71
N ASN A 802 1.41 21.58 0.88
CA ASN A 802 0.61 22.74 1.25
C ASN A 802 -0.89 22.55 0.98
N GLY A 803 -1.36 21.33 0.75
CA GLY A 803 -2.78 21.05 0.49
C GLY A 803 -3.33 21.69 -0.78
N LYS A 804 -2.48 21.96 -1.78
CA LYS A 804 -2.85 22.56 -3.07
C LYS A 804 -2.95 21.49 -4.15
N TYR A 805 -3.80 21.74 -5.12
CA TYR A 805 -4.09 20.85 -6.24
C TYR A 805 -3.77 21.51 -7.58
N TYR A 806 -3.62 20.69 -8.61
CA TYR A 806 -3.52 21.14 -10.00
C TYR A 806 -4.77 20.71 -10.75
N PRO A 807 -5.32 21.58 -11.65
CA PRO A 807 -6.43 21.20 -12.51
C PRO A 807 -6.06 19.99 -13.39
N LEU A 808 -6.96 19.03 -13.50
CA LEU A 808 -6.89 17.96 -14.50
C LEU A 808 -7.47 18.52 -15.82
N LEU A 809 -6.60 19.07 -16.63
CA LEU A 809 -6.99 19.78 -17.84
C LEU A 809 -7.53 18.84 -18.93
N THR A 810 -8.39 19.34 -19.79
CA THR A 810 -8.71 18.68 -21.06
C THR A 810 -7.60 18.92 -22.10
N ALA A 811 -7.51 18.07 -23.09
CA ALA A 811 -6.54 18.26 -24.18
C ALA A 811 -6.69 19.61 -24.92
N ALA A 812 -7.91 20.18 -24.96
CA ALA A 812 -8.15 21.51 -25.54
C ALA A 812 -7.54 22.61 -24.66
N GLN A 813 -7.76 22.55 -23.35
CA GLN A 813 -7.20 23.52 -22.39
C GLN A 813 -5.67 23.49 -22.37
N VAL A 814 -5.05 22.31 -22.46
CA VAL A 814 -3.59 22.18 -22.51
C VAL A 814 -3.01 22.86 -23.75
N ARG A 815 -3.62 22.68 -24.90
CA ARG A 815 -3.17 23.35 -26.13
C ARG A 815 -3.28 24.88 -26.08
N GLN A 816 -4.08 25.42 -25.18
CA GLN A 816 -4.21 26.87 -24.95
C GLN A 816 -3.24 27.37 -23.86
N SER A 817 -2.55 26.48 -23.13
CA SER A 817 -1.61 26.87 -22.10
C SER A 817 -0.29 27.37 -22.71
N PRO A 818 0.48 28.24 -21.99
CA PRO A 818 1.78 28.73 -22.50
C PRO A 818 2.81 27.63 -22.72
N TYR A 819 2.77 26.53 -21.95
CA TYR A 819 3.64 25.38 -22.11
C TYR A 819 2.80 24.16 -22.52
N HIS A 820 2.97 23.74 -23.78
CA HIS A 820 2.26 22.59 -24.35
C HIS A 820 3.10 21.89 -25.46
N PRO A 821 4.34 21.50 -25.16
CA PRO A 821 5.15 20.82 -26.17
C PRO A 821 4.45 19.52 -26.60
N THR A 822 4.60 19.20 -27.88
CA THR A 822 3.95 18.05 -28.49
C THR A 822 4.96 17.14 -29.16
N TRP A 823 5.03 15.88 -28.70
CA TRP A 823 5.71 14.81 -29.42
C TRP A 823 4.77 14.22 -30.48
N THR A 824 5.27 14.05 -31.69
CA THR A 824 4.61 13.25 -32.72
C THR A 824 5.40 11.96 -32.86
N LEU A 825 4.89 10.87 -32.29
CA LEU A 825 5.46 9.55 -32.54
C LEU A 825 5.02 9.09 -33.91
N LYS A 826 5.96 8.68 -34.77
CA LYS A 826 5.69 8.15 -36.12
C LYS A 826 6.22 6.73 -36.28
N PRO A 827 5.50 5.88 -37.05
CA PRO A 827 5.99 4.55 -37.44
C PRO A 827 7.40 4.55 -38.02
#